data_9f82aef705fe1e5172db11b2e78daa1d
#
_entry.id   9f82aef705fe1e5172db11b2e78daa1d
#
_cell.length_a   1.000
_cell.length_b   1.000
_cell.length_c   1.000
_cell.angle_alpha   90.00
_cell.angle_beta   90.00
_cell.angle_gamma   90.00
#
_symmetry.space_group_name_H-M   'P 1'
#
loop_
_entity.id
_entity.type
_entity.pdbx_description
1 polymer ?
#
loop_
_entity_poly.entity_id
_entity_poly.type
_entity_poly.pdbx_seq_one_letter_code
_entity_poly.pdbx_strand_id
1 'polypeptide(L)'
;MNKVLRKAVSWIMLILLFLVLMFNAQPVKVEFKIIVVPDDYPTIQEAINVATEGDTIFVRSGLYRENLIVNKTVLLVGENCKSTIIDGQQRGDVILITSSNVTVTNFKVINSSLQHCGIRLSAVQECAVSNCNISQNHFGILLYSSSSNTILNNSIMGNWEGIILDNSADNFICKNQITKNMDCGIYLYSSANNTLRNNWLTSNLGGGILIFSSPNSILKNNSISGSFANFGVWDADELLPNFIQDIDTSNTVDGKPIYYWVNEKNKKVPPDAGCVSLINSTNIIVENLNLTNNYHGILFFRTTNSSILNNNITANSYGIKLCYSSNNIISENRVLANKYGVRLDSSSNNNLVCNNHIVENTELYGILIDSSLNNTVCQNTIENDKSGILIWYYSQYNRVYRNNIRNNTLYGIVLRLYSNSNILSENNVVNNWCGIRIEDTSSNNIIYHNNFINNTETFDISELAINIWDNGYPSGGNFWSNHANSDLQSGVYQNVTGSDGIGDLPYVIDENNIDRYPLMASINVFDAGVWDTKAYSVDIMSNSTLSNFNIDLYGKIISFNVTGSKGSGFCRITIPNIIIQSLWHGNYKVLLNGKPWPFRNWTDRESTYIHINYTHSTHKITIIPESPPILLLLPFMPLTMLTIVTMRPRKKQYTSSKRNP
;
A
#
# COMPACT_ATOMS: atom_id res chain seq x y z
N MET A 1 -1.97 41.11 -76.07
CA MET A 1 -1.94 41.31 -74.61
C MET A 1 -1.84 39.92 -73.95
N ASN A 2 -0.70 39.64 -73.33
CA ASN A 2 -0.27 38.32 -72.84
C ASN A 2 -1.26 37.74 -71.83
N LYS A 3 -1.54 36.41 -71.91
CA LYS A 3 -2.42 35.68 -70.97
C LYS A 3 -2.06 35.88 -69.47
N VAL A 4 -0.79 36.19 -69.20
CA VAL A 4 -0.23 36.53 -67.87
C VAL A 4 -0.72 37.91 -67.38
N LEU A 5 -0.75 38.87 -68.29
CA LEU A 5 -1.24 40.25 -67.98
C LEU A 5 -2.77 40.28 -67.65
N ARG A 6 -3.56 39.47 -68.39
CA ARG A 6 -4.99 39.32 -68.06
C ARG A 6 -5.24 38.65 -66.69
N LYS A 7 -4.47 37.64 -66.31
CA LYS A 7 -4.55 37.03 -64.98
C LYS A 7 -4.12 38.00 -63.87
N ALA A 8 -3.05 38.78 -64.08
CA ALA A 8 -2.59 39.78 -63.10
C ALA A 8 -3.63 40.89 -62.91
N VAL A 9 -4.25 41.39 -64.00
CA VAL A 9 -5.31 42.43 -63.93
C VAL A 9 -6.55 41.85 -63.24
N SER A 10 -6.92 40.57 -63.44
CA SER A 10 -8.05 39.94 -62.78
C SER A 10 -7.81 39.77 -61.29
N TRP A 11 -6.60 39.42 -60.85
CA TRP A 11 -6.22 39.30 -59.46
C TRP A 11 -6.19 40.69 -58.73
N ILE A 12 -5.66 41.72 -59.43
CA ILE A 12 -5.65 43.08 -58.91
C ILE A 12 -7.10 43.64 -58.75
N MET A 13 -7.98 43.37 -59.72
CA MET A 13 -9.40 43.73 -59.59
C MET A 13 -10.09 42.99 -58.45
N LEU A 14 -9.78 41.69 -58.25
CA LEU A 14 -10.33 40.89 -57.14
C LEU A 14 -9.87 41.43 -55.78
N ILE A 15 -8.60 41.78 -55.64
CA ILE A 15 -8.01 42.38 -54.44
C ILE A 15 -8.62 43.77 -54.18
N LEU A 16 -8.79 44.62 -55.22
CA LEU A 16 -9.44 45.91 -55.10
C LEU A 16 -10.93 45.79 -54.72
N LEU A 17 -11.65 44.81 -55.29
CA LEU A 17 -13.05 44.52 -54.90
C LEU A 17 -13.14 44.04 -53.44
N PHE A 18 -12.18 43.22 -53.00
CA PHE A 18 -12.12 42.74 -51.60
C PHE A 18 -11.78 43.90 -50.64
N LEU A 19 -10.86 44.80 -51.00
CA LEU A 19 -10.54 46.01 -50.23
C LEU A 19 -11.73 46.96 -50.16
N VAL A 20 -12.44 47.18 -51.27
CA VAL A 20 -13.66 48.02 -51.31
C VAL A 20 -14.78 47.42 -50.44
N LEU A 21 -14.94 46.08 -50.40
CA LEU A 21 -15.87 45.41 -49.53
C LEU A 21 -15.46 45.53 -48.05
N MET A 22 -14.16 45.46 -47.75
CA MET A 22 -13.64 45.62 -46.40
C MET A 22 -13.76 47.07 -45.92
N PHE A 23 -13.56 48.10 -46.78
CA PHE A 23 -13.69 49.52 -46.41
C PHE A 23 -15.16 49.99 -46.33
N ASN A 24 -16.13 49.29 -46.93
CA ASN A 24 -17.57 49.57 -46.81
C ASN A 24 -18.28 48.77 -45.71
N ALA A 25 -17.56 47.87 -45.02
CA ALA A 25 -18.09 47.27 -43.83
C ALA A 25 -18.10 48.32 -42.71
N GLN A 26 -19.20 49.00 -42.59
CA GLN A 26 -19.46 49.83 -41.39
C GLN A 26 -19.31 48.90 -40.18
N PRO A 27 -18.53 49.26 -39.15
CA PRO A 27 -18.56 48.50 -37.91
C PRO A 27 -20.02 48.52 -37.43
N VAL A 28 -20.64 47.34 -37.44
CA VAL A 28 -21.96 47.16 -36.80
C VAL A 28 -21.75 47.49 -35.35
N LYS A 29 -22.28 48.62 -34.91
CA LYS A 29 -22.27 49.00 -33.49
C LYS A 29 -23.24 48.05 -32.81
N VAL A 30 -22.73 46.93 -32.28
CA VAL A 30 -23.51 46.02 -31.46
C VAL A 30 -23.79 46.77 -30.15
N GLU A 31 -25.01 47.31 -30.00
CA GLU A 31 -25.48 47.85 -28.73
C GLU A 31 -25.97 46.67 -27.88
N PHE A 32 -25.18 46.27 -26.89
CA PHE A 32 -25.59 45.27 -25.90
C PHE A 32 -26.67 45.90 -24.99
N LYS A 33 -27.79 45.23 -24.85
CA LYS A 33 -28.89 45.61 -24.00
C LYS A 33 -28.71 45.13 -22.58
N ILE A 34 -29.17 45.93 -21.61
CA ILE A 34 -29.39 45.47 -20.23
C ILE A 34 -30.88 45.23 -20.06
N ILE A 35 -31.23 44.00 -19.76
CA ILE A 35 -32.60 43.55 -19.45
C ILE A 35 -32.71 43.38 -17.95
N VAL A 36 -33.62 44.03 -17.29
CA VAL A 36 -33.77 44.00 -15.83
C VAL A 36 -34.95 43.13 -15.42
N VAL A 37 -34.69 42.12 -14.59
CA VAL A 37 -35.72 41.26 -14.02
C VAL A 37 -35.93 41.64 -12.55
N PRO A 38 -37.19 41.88 -12.09
CA PRO A 38 -38.45 41.65 -12.80
C PRO A 38 -39.01 42.93 -13.51
N ASP A 39 -38.26 44.03 -13.65
CA ASP A 39 -38.74 45.32 -14.14
C ASP A 39 -39.19 45.23 -15.60
N ASP A 40 -38.38 44.63 -16.48
CA ASP A 40 -38.69 44.48 -17.92
C ASP A 40 -39.44 43.17 -18.23
N TYR A 41 -39.10 42.10 -17.54
CA TYR A 41 -39.73 40.76 -17.67
C TYR A 41 -39.92 40.14 -16.31
N PRO A 42 -41.09 39.53 -16.04
CA PRO A 42 -41.42 38.96 -14.72
C PRO A 42 -40.57 37.75 -14.32
N THR A 43 -40.00 37.01 -15.28
CA THR A 43 -39.18 35.85 -15.03
C THR A 43 -37.80 35.94 -15.70
N ILE A 44 -36.82 35.22 -15.14
CA ILE A 44 -35.47 35.16 -15.70
C ILE A 44 -35.50 34.43 -17.06
N GLN A 45 -36.29 33.36 -17.16
CA GLN A 45 -36.38 32.59 -18.40
C GLN A 45 -36.98 33.41 -19.55
N GLU A 46 -37.99 34.25 -19.29
CA GLU A 46 -38.53 35.16 -20.31
C GLU A 46 -37.49 36.19 -20.78
N ALA A 47 -36.70 36.74 -19.87
CA ALA A 47 -35.58 37.62 -20.19
C ALA A 47 -34.54 36.93 -21.09
N ILE A 48 -34.17 35.67 -20.76
CA ILE A 48 -33.27 34.86 -21.60
C ILE A 48 -33.86 34.61 -22.98
N ASN A 49 -35.15 34.34 -23.08
CA ASN A 49 -35.81 34.01 -24.33
C ASN A 49 -35.81 35.22 -25.32
N VAL A 50 -35.91 36.46 -24.81
CA VAL A 50 -35.94 37.68 -25.64
C VAL A 50 -34.57 38.31 -25.86
N ALA A 51 -33.58 37.97 -25.00
CA ALA A 51 -32.21 38.46 -25.12
C ALA A 51 -31.58 38.09 -26.48
N THR A 52 -30.70 38.94 -26.97
CA THR A 52 -29.80 38.68 -28.10
C THR A 52 -28.40 38.36 -27.59
N GLU A 53 -27.55 37.80 -28.45
CA GLU A 53 -26.19 37.47 -28.08
C GLU A 53 -25.40 38.70 -27.61
N GLY A 54 -24.74 38.57 -26.44
CA GLY A 54 -24.01 39.64 -25.80
C GLY A 54 -24.82 40.51 -24.82
N ASP A 55 -26.14 40.34 -24.76
CA ASP A 55 -26.96 41.10 -23.82
C ASP A 55 -26.66 40.72 -22.35
N THR A 56 -26.91 41.70 -21.48
CA THR A 56 -26.82 41.51 -20.01
C THR A 56 -28.22 41.36 -19.44
N ILE A 57 -28.45 40.27 -18.70
CA ILE A 57 -29.69 40.08 -17.91
C ILE A 57 -29.33 40.34 -16.45
N PHE A 58 -29.79 41.47 -15.94
CA PHE A 58 -29.60 41.87 -14.56
C PHE A 58 -30.82 41.47 -13.73
N VAL A 59 -30.58 40.63 -12.71
CA VAL A 59 -31.64 40.07 -11.86
C VAL A 59 -31.59 40.71 -10.48
N ARG A 60 -32.64 41.44 -10.09
CA ARG A 60 -32.75 42.03 -8.76
C ARG A 60 -32.84 41.00 -7.65
N SER A 61 -32.56 41.40 -6.44
CA SER A 61 -32.75 40.60 -5.27
C SER A 61 -34.19 40.09 -5.14
N GLY A 62 -34.36 38.79 -4.99
CA GLY A 62 -35.66 38.13 -4.97
C GLY A 62 -35.53 36.61 -4.95
N LEU A 63 -36.64 35.91 -4.78
CA LEU A 63 -36.74 34.45 -4.87
C LEU A 63 -37.42 34.07 -6.20
N TYR A 64 -36.63 33.52 -7.11
CA TYR A 64 -37.06 33.06 -8.42
C TYR A 64 -37.18 31.52 -8.41
N ARG A 65 -38.41 31.02 -8.54
CA ARG A 65 -38.68 29.58 -8.57
C ARG A 65 -38.71 29.09 -10.02
N GLU A 66 -37.54 28.93 -10.60
CA GLU A 66 -37.32 28.63 -12.00
C GLU A 66 -36.25 27.59 -12.21
N ASN A 67 -36.37 26.84 -13.34
CA ASN A 67 -35.32 26.00 -13.91
C ASN A 67 -34.89 26.62 -15.22
N LEU A 68 -33.72 27.22 -15.28
CA LEU A 68 -33.27 28.06 -16.40
C LEU A 68 -32.53 27.23 -17.47
N ILE A 69 -32.83 27.49 -18.72
CA ILE A 69 -32.06 27.03 -19.88
C ILE A 69 -31.41 28.23 -20.54
N VAL A 70 -30.08 28.35 -20.41
CA VAL A 70 -29.29 29.43 -21.00
C VAL A 70 -28.69 28.93 -22.30
N ASN A 71 -29.43 29.16 -23.39
CA ASN A 71 -29.11 28.66 -24.74
C ASN A 71 -28.65 29.81 -25.71
N LYS A 72 -28.24 30.92 -25.15
CA LYS A 72 -27.69 32.08 -25.87
C LYS A 72 -26.47 32.62 -25.12
N THR A 73 -25.54 33.23 -25.84
CA THR A 73 -24.39 33.93 -25.26
C THR A 73 -24.87 35.21 -24.55
N VAL A 74 -25.04 35.16 -23.24
CA VAL A 74 -25.50 36.26 -22.39
C VAL A 74 -24.67 36.36 -21.10
N LEU A 75 -24.69 37.57 -20.52
CA LEU A 75 -24.19 37.83 -19.19
C LEU A 75 -25.38 37.83 -18.21
N LEU A 76 -25.52 36.76 -17.42
CA LEU A 76 -26.57 36.60 -16.40
C LEU A 76 -26.00 37.04 -15.04
N VAL A 77 -26.49 38.18 -14.49
CA VAL A 77 -25.94 38.80 -13.29
C VAL A 77 -27.02 38.98 -12.22
N GLY A 78 -26.83 38.32 -11.10
CA GLY A 78 -27.63 38.60 -9.89
C GLY A 78 -27.16 39.90 -9.19
N GLU A 79 -28.06 40.63 -8.62
CA GLU A 79 -27.74 41.82 -7.84
C GLU A 79 -26.85 41.49 -6.63
N ASN A 80 -27.13 40.37 -5.96
CA ASN A 80 -26.36 39.94 -4.80
C ASN A 80 -26.52 38.43 -4.55
N CYS A 81 -25.39 37.71 -4.44
CA CYS A 81 -25.36 36.26 -4.23
C CYS A 81 -25.99 35.73 -2.91
N LYS A 82 -26.40 36.62 -2.02
CA LYS A 82 -27.14 36.22 -0.79
C LYS A 82 -28.64 36.39 -0.93
N SER A 83 -29.09 37.30 -1.78
CA SER A 83 -30.49 37.69 -1.88
C SER A 83 -31.13 37.50 -3.26
N THR A 84 -30.34 37.27 -4.32
CA THR A 84 -30.85 36.85 -5.63
C THR A 84 -30.82 35.32 -5.71
N ILE A 85 -31.96 34.69 -5.42
CA ILE A 85 -32.06 33.25 -5.22
C ILE A 85 -32.81 32.60 -6.38
N ILE A 86 -32.18 31.63 -7.02
CA ILE A 86 -32.82 30.72 -7.99
C ILE A 86 -33.06 29.38 -7.31
N ASP A 87 -34.31 29.00 -7.18
CA ASP A 87 -34.80 27.80 -6.53
C ASP A 87 -35.39 26.85 -7.58
N GLY A 88 -34.68 25.74 -7.84
CA GLY A 88 -35.09 24.73 -8.82
C GLY A 88 -36.26 23.84 -8.38
N GLN A 89 -36.75 23.99 -7.15
CA GLN A 89 -37.95 23.28 -6.63
C GLN A 89 -37.86 21.74 -6.78
N GLN A 90 -36.65 21.18 -6.86
CA GLN A 90 -36.38 19.76 -7.10
C GLN A 90 -36.97 19.21 -8.41
N ARG A 91 -36.96 20.02 -9.50
CA ARG A 91 -37.56 19.66 -10.80
C ARG A 91 -36.55 19.42 -11.93
N GLY A 92 -35.24 19.42 -11.64
CA GLY A 92 -34.20 19.23 -12.64
C GLY A 92 -32.94 20.03 -12.30
N ASP A 93 -32.13 20.33 -13.31
CA ASP A 93 -31.05 21.30 -13.18
C ASP A 93 -31.63 22.69 -12.88
N VAL A 94 -30.99 23.42 -11.96
CA VAL A 94 -31.50 24.80 -11.66
C VAL A 94 -31.09 25.76 -12.75
N ILE A 95 -29.83 25.69 -13.22
CA ILE A 95 -29.33 26.42 -14.37
C ILE A 95 -28.64 25.45 -15.32
N LEU A 96 -29.16 25.26 -16.50
CA LEU A 96 -28.56 24.49 -17.59
C LEU A 96 -28.01 25.43 -18.66
N ILE A 97 -26.70 25.42 -18.88
CA ILE A 97 -26.00 26.22 -19.88
C ILE A 97 -25.71 25.35 -21.09
N THR A 98 -26.26 25.70 -22.24
CA THR A 98 -26.11 24.99 -23.53
C THR A 98 -25.55 25.88 -24.64
N SER A 99 -25.18 27.12 -24.34
CA SER A 99 -24.48 28.03 -25.26
C SER A 99 -23.10 28.37 -24.69
N SER A 100 -22.11 28.50 -25.54
CA SER A 100 -20.76 28.96 -25.17
C SER A 100 -20.71 30.46 -24.88
N ASN A 101 -19.62 30.90 -24.24
CA ASN A 101 -19.40 32.32 -23.88
C ASN A 101 -20.49 32.89 -22.94
N VAL A 102 -21.13 32.06 -22.12
CA VAL A 102 -22.10 32.48 -21.11
C VAL A 102 -21.38 32.83 -19.81
N THR A 103 -21.78 33.91 -19.17
CA THR A 103 -21.35 34.22 -17.81
C THR A 103 -22.53 34.19 -16.84
N VAL A 104 -22.40 33.46 -15.74
CA VAL A 104 -23.35 33.45 -14.63
C VAL A 104 -22.64 33.92 -13.37
N THR A 105 -23.14 34.98 -12.75
CA THR A 105 -22.47 35.54 -11.58
C THR A 105 -23.45 36.12 -10.56
N ASN A 106 -23.06 36.11 -9.27
CA ASN A 106 -23.75 36.68 -8.13
C ASN A 106 -25.13 36.08 -7.80
N PHE A 107 -25.32 34.79 -7.95
CA PHE A 107 -26.56 34.09 -7.57
C PHE A 107 -26.40 33.20 -6.37
N LYS A 108 -27.48 32.99 -5.62
CA LYS A 108 -27.70 31.82 -4.79
C LYS A 108 -28.50 30.80 -5.59
N VAL A 109 -27.96 29.55 -5.73
CA VAL A 109 -28.55 28.49 -6.55
C VAL A 109 -28.84 27.29 -5.67
N ILE A 110 -30.11 26.88 -5.57
CA ILE A 110 -30.56 25.86 -4.64
C ILE A 110 -31.59 24.90 -5.22
N ASN A 111 -31.71 23.73 -4.59
CA ASN A 111 -32.78 22.75 -4.75
C ASN A 111 -32.90 22.16 -6.17
N SER A 112 -31.81 21.66 -6.73
CA SER A 112 -31.88 20.75 -7.87
C SER A 112 -32.56 19.43 -7.47
N SER A 113 -33.08 18.67 -8.44
CA SER A 113 -33.55 17.33 -8.15
C SER A 113 -32.39 16.32 -8.02
N LEU A 114 -32.73 15.10 -7.62
CA LEU A 114 -31.78 13.98 -7.56
C LEU A 114 -31.14 13.75 -8.94
N GLN A 115 -29.83 13.55 -8.99
CA GLN A 115 -28.99 13.38 -10.21
C GLN A 115 -28.93 14.62 -11.13
N HIS A 116 -29.37 15.80 -10.65
CA HIS A 116 -29.30 17.07 -11.35
C HIS A 116 -28.44 18.09 -10.61
N CYS A 117 -28.15 19.17 -11.28
CA CYS A 117 -27.14 20.13 -10.87
C CYS A 117 -27.73 21.47 -10.38
N GLY A 118 -27.02 22.12 -9.47
CA GLY A 118 -27.23 23.56 -9.28
C GLY A 118 -26.92 24.32 -10.57
N ILE A 119 -25.71 24.09 -11.13
CA ILE A 119 -25.35 24.67 -12.44
C ILE A 119 -24.71 23.58 -13.28
N ARG A 120 -25.23 23.37 -14.49
CA ARG A 120 -24.71 22.42 -15.47
C ARG A 120 -24.23 23.14 -16.72
N LEU A 121 -22.98 22.93 -17.09
CA LEU A 121 -22.42 23.31 -18.39
C LEU A 121 -22.43 22.04 -19.25
N SER A 122 -23.11 22.07 -20.39
CA SER A 122 -23.32 20.90 -21.25
C SER A 122 -22.86 21.16 -22.68
N ALA A 123 -21.76 20.53 -23.07
CA ALA A 123 -21.12 20.64 -24.39
C ALA A 123 -20.82 22.09 -24.80
N VAL A 124 -20.27 22.89 -23.86
CA VAL A 124 -19.98 24.34 -24.04
C VAL A 124 -18.53 24.67 -23.70
N GLN A 125 -18.09 25.82 -24.17
CA GLN A 125 -16.76 26.33 -23.92
C GLN A 125 -16.79 27.85 -23.63
N GLU A 126 -15.68 28.33 -22.99
CA GLU A 126 -15.47 29.76 -22.70
C GLU A 126 -16.59 30.37 -21.82
N CYS A 127 -17.29 29.54 -21.03
CA CYS A 127 -18.27 30.00 -20.06
C CYS A 127 -17.61 30.32 -18.72
N ALA A 128 -18.22 31.20 -17.93
CA ALA A 128 -17.78 31.58 -16.59
C ALA A 128 -18.92 31.44 -15.57
N VAL A 129 -18.63 30.77 -14.45
CA VAL A 129 -19.50 30.75 -13.27
C VAL A 129 -18.72 31.35 -12.10
N SER A 130 -19.19 32.48 -11.57
CA SER A 130 -18.41 33.17 -10.55
C SER A 130 -19.27 33.80 -9.45
N ASN A 131 -18.66 33.99 -8.27
CA ASN A 131 -19.25 34.68 -7.12
C ASN A 131 -20.64 34.13 -6.70
N CYS A 132 -20.94 32.88 -6.99
CA CYS A 132 -22.21 32.23 -6.67
C CYS A 132 -22.14 31.51 -5.35
N ASN A 133 -23.29 31.38 -4.68
CA ASN A 133 -23.51 30.53 -3.51
C ASN A 133 -24.37 29.33 -3.92
N ILE A 134 -23.79 28.14 -4.00
CA ILE A 134 -24.41 26.96 -4.57
C ILE A 134 -24.58 25.91 -3.48
N SER A 135 -25.82 25.61 -3.12
CA SER A 135 -26.08 24.73 -1.98
C SER A 135 -27.39 23.95 -2.12
N GLN A 136 -27.53 22.83 -1.38
CA GLN A 136 -28.74 22.00 -1.37
C GLN A 136 -29.08 21.41 -2.76
N ASN A 137 -28.07 21.13 -3.57
CA ASN A 137 -28.22 20.48 -4.85
C ASN A 137 -27.66 19.06 -4.78
N HIS A 138 -28.01 18.21 -5.76
CA HIS A 138 -27.33 16.92 -5.86
C HIS A 138 -25.90 17.17 -6.33
N PHE A 139 -25.69 17.69 -7.52
CA PHE A 139 -24.38 18.21 -7.92
C PHE A 139 -24.35 19.74 -7.80
N GLY A 140 -23.29 20.28 -7.18
CA GLY A 140 -23.14 21.75 -7.10
C GLY A 140 -22.96 22.35 -8.51
N ILE A 141 -21.81 22.06 -9.14
CA ILE A 141 -21.50 22.45 -10.51
C ILE A 141 -21.03 21.20 -11.28
N LEU A 142 -21.60 20.94 -12.45
CA LEU A 142 -21.16 19.89 -13.36
C LEU A 142 -20.76 20.50 -14.72
N LEU A 143 -19.52 20.21 -15.13
CA LEU A 143 -19.05 20.39 -16.49
C LEU A 143 -19.14 19.04 -17.19
N TYR A 144 -19.99 18.93 -18.18
CA TYR A 144 -20.17 17.72 -18.97
C TYR A 144 -19.79 17.97 -20.43
N SER A 145 -18.79 17.27 -20.93
CA SER A 145 -18.22 17.47 -22.28
C SER A 145 -17.91 18.94 -22.60
N SER A 146 -17.40 19.69 -21.60
CA SER A 146 -17.28 21.15 -21.65
C SER A 146 -15.85 21.59 -21.40
N SER A 147 -15.28 22.46 -22.23
CA SER A 147 -13.87 22.83 -22.17
C SER A 147 -13.62 24.34 -22.09
N SER A 148 -12.43 24.71 -21.62
CA SER A 148 -12.00 26.13 -21.56
C SER A 148 -12.93 27.03 -20.72
N ASN A 149 -13.65 26.46 -19.74
CA ASN A 149 -14.55 27.21 -18.88
C ASN A 149 -13.83 27.66 -17.59
N THR A 150 -14.38 28.68 -16.95
CA THR A 150 -13.85 29.27 -15.71
C THR A 150 -14.86 29.12 -14.57
N ILE A 151 -14.48 28.47 -13.47
CA ILE A 151 -15.27 28.39 -12.22
C ILE A 151 -14.50 29.16 -11.15
N LEU A 152 -14.96 30.34 -10.80
CA LEU A 152 -14.15 31.29 -10.04
C LEU A 152 -14.88 31.84 -8.81
N ASN A 153 -14.25 31.81 -7.64
CA ASN A 153 -14.70 32.51 -6.43
C ASN A 153 -16.13 32.16 -6.00
N ASN A 154 -16.52 30.89 -6.14
CA ASN A 154 -17.84 30.39 -5.70
C ASN A 154 -17.76 29.80 -4.28
N SER A 155 -18.88 29.88 -3.56
CA SER A 155 -19.12 29.15 -2.32
C SER A 155 -20.03 27.96 -2.61
N ILE A 156 -19.50 26.74 -2.50
CA ILE A 156 -20.19 25.49 -2.87
C ILE A 156 -20.28 24.62 -1.64
N MET A 157 -21.48 24.52 -1.04
CA MET A 157 -21.60 23.93 0.27
C MET A 157 -22.88 23.10 0.46
N GLY A 158 -22.75 21.92 1.09
CA GLY A 158 -23.92 21.10 1.45
C GLY A 158 -24.67 20.54 0.24
N ASN A 159 -23.97 20.26 -0.85
CA ASN A 159 -24.46 19.48 -1.96
C ASN A 159 -24.06 17.99 -1.76
N TRP A 160 -24.55 17.09 -2.58
CA TRP A 160 -24.01 15.75 -2.61
C TRP A 160 -22.56 15.78 -3.09
N GLU A 161 -22.27 16.32 -4.27
CA GLU A 161 -20.91 16.62 -4.75
C GLU A 161 -20.73 18.10 -5.03
N GLY A 162 -19.48 18.59 -4.90
CA GLY A 162 -19.15 20.00 -5.09
C GLY A 162 -19.04 20.40 -6.56
N ILE A 163 -17.90 20.13 -7.19
CA ILE A 163 -17.59 20.40 -8.60
C ILE A 163 -17.20 19.09 -9.28
N ILE A 164 -17.85 18.76 -10.39
CA ILE A 164 -17.54 17.60 -11.21
C ILE A 164 -17.14 18.07 -12.61
N LEU A 165 -16.05 17.51 -13.12
CA LEU A 165 -15.64 17.60 -14.50
C LEU A 165 -15.77 16.18 -15.10
N ASP A 166 -16.64 16.02 -16.06
CA ASP A 166 -16.87 14.76 -16.77
C ASP A 166 -16.64 14.97 -18.27
N ASN A 167 -15.63 14.27 -18.82
CA ASN A 167 -15.15 14.44 -20.19
C ASN A 167 -14.89 15.93 -20.55
N SER A 168 -14.31 16.69 -19.59
CA SER A 168 -14.23 18.15 -19.65
C SER A 168 -12.79 18.64 -19.46
N ALA A 169 -12.18 19.13 -20.53
CA ALA A 169 -10.76 19.47 -20.56
C ALA A 169 -10.49 20.99 -20.50
N ASP A 170 -9.25 21.37 -20.21
CA ASP A 170 -8.73 22.74 -20.30
C ASP A 170 -9.51 23.77 -19.46
N ASN A 171 -10.21 23.36 -18.40
CA ASN A 171 -10.99 24.26 -17.55
C ASN A 171 -10.13 24.85 -16.42
N PHE A 172 -10.53 26.04 -15.96
CA PHE A 172 -9.87 26.78 -14.88
C PHE A 172 -10.77 26.89 -13.65
N ILE A 173 -10.41 26.17 -12.57
CA ILE A 173 -11.16 26.13 -11.31
C ILE A 173 -10.35 26.86 -10.23
N CYS A 174 -10.79 28.05 -9.83
CA CYS A 174 -9.94 28.93 -9.03
C CYS A 174 -10.68 29.62 -7.90
N LYS A 175 -10.06 29.76 -6.73
CA LYS A 175 -10.54 30.51 -5.56
C LYS A 175 -11.93 30.08 -5.07
N ASN A 176 -12.34 28.84 -5.29
CA ASN A 176 -13.62 28.34 -4.80
C ASN A 176 -13.48 27.85 -3.35
N GLN A 177 -14.50 28.14 -2.54
CA GLN A 177 -14.68 27.57 -1.21
C GLN A 177 -15.67 26.40 -1.30
N ILE A 178 -15.19 25.18 -1.08
CA ILE A 178 -15.96 23.95 -1.30
C ILE A 178 -16.01 23.17 -0.01
N THR A 179 -17.17 23.16 0.65
CA THR A 179 -17.23 22.68 2.03
C THR A 179 -18.45 21.84 2.31
N LYS A 180 -18.31 20.83 3.18
CA LYS A 180 -19.42 20.03 3.71
C LYS A 180 -20.31 19.40 2.63
N ASN A 181 -19.77 19.04 1.48
CA ASN A 181 -20.47 18.23 0.51
C ASN A 181 -20.46 16.77 0.98
N MET A 182 -21.48 16.01 0.64
CA MET A 182 -21.69 14.65 1.16
C MET A 182 -20.73 13.62 0.55
N ASP A 183 -20.18 13.91 -0.63
CA ASP A 183 -19.16 13.10 -1.30
C ASP A 183 -17.95 13.97 -1.63
N CYS A 184 -17.55 14.10 -2.89
CA CYS A 184 -16.32 14.78 -3.27
C CYS A 184 -16.46 16.32 -3.32
N GLY A 185 -15.38 17.03 -2.97
CA GLY A 185 -15.28 18.47 -3.17
C GLY A 185 -15.08 18.81 -4.64
N ILE A 186 -13.99 18.29 -5.25
CA ILE A 186 -13.73 18.39 -6.70
C ILE A 186 -13.41 16.98 -7.23
N TYR A 187 -14.10 16.57 -8.26
CA TYR A 187 -13.89 15.31 -8.94
C TYR A 187 -13.64 15.51 -10.44
N LEU A 188 -12.49 15.05 -10.93
CA LEU A 188 -12.14 15.01 -12.33
C LEU A 188 -12.32 13.58 -12.83
N TYR A 189 -13.18 13.37 -13.80
CA TYR A 189 -13.43 12.09 -14.46
C TYR A 189 -13.17 12.24 -15.96
N SER A 190 -12.21 11.48 -16.49
CA SER A 190 -11.82 11.51 -17.91
C SER A 190 -11.61 12.93 -18.47
N SER A 191 -10.99 13.81 -17.65
CA SER A 191 -10.96 15.27 -17.88
C SER A 191 -9.52 15.79 -17.84
N ALA A 192 -8.91 15.94 -19.01
CA ALA A 192 -7.50 16.29 -19.15
C ALA A 192 -7.21 17.80 -19.03
N ASN A 193 -5.97 18.15 -18.76
CA ASN A 193 -5.41 19.52 -18.84
C ASN A 193 -6.12 20.57 -17.96
N ASN A 194 -6.81 20.18 -16.91
CA ASN A 194 -7.52 21.12 -16.07
C ASN A 194 -6.57 21.82 -15.07
N THR A 195 -6.83 23.08 -14.78
CA THR A 195 -6.06 23.86 -13.81
C THR A 195 -6.89 24.18 -12.57
N LEU A 196 -6.44 23.69 -11.41
CA LEU A 196 -7.04 23.91 -10.09
C LEU A 196 -6.11 24.78 -9.26
N ARG A 197 -6.53 26.02 -8.91
CA ARG A 197 -5.68 26.94 -8.15
C ARG A 197 -6.40 27.63 -7.01
N ASN A 198 -5.73 27.80 -5.89
CA ASN A 198 -6.22 28.59 -4.76
C ASN A 198 -7.61 28.14 -4.26
N ASN A 199 -8.01 26.88 -4.43
CA ASN A 199 -9.27 26.39 -3.92
C ASN A 199 -9.09 25.96 -2.46
N TRP A 200 -10.11 26.19 -1.66
CA TRP A 200 -10.15 25.79 -0.27
C TRP A 200 -11.27 24.77 -0.04
N LEU A 201 -10.86 23.53 0.28
CA LEU A 201 -11.76 22.40 0.43
C LEU A 201 -11.73 21.91 1.88
N THR A 202 -12.89 21.87 2.55
CA THR A 202 -12.93 21.39 3.93
C THR A 202 -14.16 20.52 4.21
N SER A 203 -13.94 19.42 4.92
CA SER A 203 -15.01 18.55 5.42
C SER A 203 -15.97 18.04 4.33
N ASN A 204 -15.46 17.74 3.14
CA ASN A 204 -16.20 17.00 2.13
C ASN A 204 -16.09 15.51 2.47
N LEU A 205 -17.22 14.82 2.72
CA LEU A 205 -17.19 13.54 3.41
C LEU A 205 -16.50 12.42 2.63
N GLY A 206 -16.68 12.33 1.31
CA GLY A 206 -16.02 11.33 0.47
C GLY A 206 -14.59 11.70 0.14
N GLY A 207 -14.37 12.81 -0.55
CA GLY A 207 -13.05 13.23 -0.99
C GLY A 207 -12.85 14.74 -1.07
N GLY A 208 -11.60 15.18 -0.99
CA GLY A 208 -11.24 16.58 -1.23
C GLY A 208 -11.09 16.85 -2.74
N ILE A 209 -9.92 16.54 -3.31
CA ILE A 209 -9.65 16.57 -4.76
C ILE A 209 -9.32 15.16 -5.21
N LEU A 210 -10.15 14.60 -6.08
CA LEU A 210 -9.97 13.29 -6.65
C LEU A 210 -9.85 13.36 -8.18
N ILE A 211 -8.83 12.72 -8.73
CA ILE A 211 -8.48 12.75 -10.16
C ILE A 211 -8.50 11.32 -10.70
N PHE A 212 -9.46 11.03 -11.58
CA PHE A 212 -9.61 9.72 -12.21
C PHE A 212 -9.48 9.84 -13.73
N SER A 213 -8.56 9.06 -14.31
CA SER A 213 -8.31 8.99 -15.77
C SER A 213 -8.19 10.37 -16.42
N SER A 214 -7.55 11.32 -15.73
CA SER A 214 -7.56 12.76 -16.09
C SER A 214 -6.13 13.31 -16.14
N PRO A 215 -5.39 13.11 -17.24
CA PRO A 215 -3.98 13.46 -17.36
C PRO A 215 -3.73 14.98 -17.41
N ASN A 216 -2.48 15.36 -17.12
CA ASN A 216 -1.93 16.70 -17.30
C ASN A 216 -2.64 17.79 -16.51
N SER A 217 -3.26 17.48 -15.38
CA SER A 217 -3.86 18.50 -14.52
C SER A 217 -2.79 19.30 -13.77
N ILE A 218 -3.04 20.60 -13.58
CA ILE A 218 -2.15 21.52 -12.87
C ILE A 218 -2.82 21.92 -11.55
N LEU A 219 -2.20 21.57 -10.43
CA LEU A 219 -2.69 21.91 -9.09
C LEU A 219 -1.69 22.82 -8.37
N LYS A 220 -2.15 24.02 -7.93
CA LYS A 220 -1.29 24.98 -7.19
C LYS A 220 -2.08 25.71 -6.12
N ASN A 221 -1.50 25.84 -4.93
CA ASN A 221 -2.07 26.54 -3.78
C ASN A 221 -3.49 26.06 -3.39
N ASN A 222 -3.81 24.78 -3.54
CA ASN A 222 -5.06 24.25 -3.02
C ASN A 222 -4.86 23.77 -1.58
N SER A 223 -5.81 24.08 -0.70
CA SER A 223 -5.82 23.63 0.69
C SER A 223 -6.98 22.67 0.90
N ILE A 224 -6.67 21.45 1.33
CA ILE A 224 -7.63 20.36 1.47
C ILE A 224 -7.55 19.83 2.90
N SER A 225 -8.70 19.66 3.57
CA SER A 225 -8.69 19.12 4.92
C SER A 225 -10.02 18.49 5.35
N GLY A 226 -9.94 17.56 6.31
CA GLY A 226 -11.10 16.99 6.98
C GLY A 226 -12.04 16.17 6.09
N SER A 227 -11.54 15.62 4.99
CA SER A 227 -12.25 14.67 4.14
C SER A 227 -11.74 13.25 4.42
N PHE A 228 -12.54 12.22 4.13
CA PHE A 228 -12.10 10.83 4.28
C PHE A 228 -10.92 10.51 3.34
N ALA A 229 -10.94 11.03 2.11
CA ALA A 229 -9.87 10.91 1.13
C ALA A 229 -9.48 12.31 0.62
N ASN A 230 -8.67 13.05 1.39
CA ASN A 230 -8.34 14.44 1.03
C ASN A 230 -7.85 14.59 -0.41
N PHE A 231 -6.90 13.74 -0.84
CA PHE A 231 -6.31 13.81 -2.17
C PHE A 231 -6.08 12.42 -2.75
N GLY A 232 -6.32 12.26 -4.07
CA GLY A 232 -6.03 11.01 -4.77
C GLY A 232 -5.97 11.15 -6.29
N VAL A 233 -5.10 10.34 -6.92
CA VAL A 233 -5.00 10.17 -8.37
C VAL A 233 -5.03 8.69 -8.67
N TRP A 234 -5.93 8.24 -9.55
CA TRP A 234 -6.00 6.84 -9.97
C TRP A 234 -6.57 6.68 -11.37
N ASP A 235 -6.42 5.51 -11.94
CA ASP A 235 -6.91 5.14 -13.25
C ASP A 235 -7.31 3.66 -13.26
N ALA A 236 -8.42 3.30 -13.91
CA ALA A 236 -8.89 1.93 -13.97
C ALA A 236 -8.01 1.05 -14.86
N ASP A 237 -7.53 1.58 -15.97
CA ASP A 237 -6.66 0.90 -16.93
C ASP A 237 -5.16 1.04 -16.57
N GLU A 238 -4.87 1.78 -15.49
CA GLU A 238 -3.51 2.02 -14.98
C GLU A 238 -2.53 2.54 -16.05
N LEU A 239 -3.00 3.44 -16.91
CA LEU A 239 -2.21 4.05 -17.97
C LEU A 239 -1.30 5.15 -17.43
N LEU A 240 -0.01 5.09 -17.72
CA LEU A 240 0.97 6.09 -17.22
C LEU A 240 0.56 7.55 -17.50
N PRO A 241 0.04 7.93 -18.68
CA PRO A 241 -0.36 9.32 -18.94
C PRO A 241 -1.33 9.87 -17.88
N ASN A 242 -2.25 9.04 -17.37
CA ASN A 242 -3.25 9.45 -16.38
C ASN A 242 -2.67 9.76 -14.99
N PHE A 243 -1.44 9.33 -14.74
CA PHE A 243 -0.68 9.65 -13.52
C PHE A 243 0.32 10.80 -13.72
N ILE A 244 0.48 11.35 -14.93
CA ILE A 244 1.37 12.50 -15.16
C ILE A 244 0.61 13.78 -14.87
N GLN A 245 0.95 14.45 -13.74
CA GLN A 245 0.31 15.66 -13.25
C GLN A 245 1.36 16.70 -12.86
N ASP A 246 1.03 18.01 -12.94
CA ASP A 246 1.85 19.11 -12.38
C ASP A 246 1.28 19.54 -11.02
N ILE A 247 1.74 18.89 -9.95
CA ILE A 247 1.28 19.12 -8.58
C ILE A 247 2.49 19.48 -7.72
N ASP A 248 2.58 20.73 -7.31
CA ASP A 248 3.68 21.19 -6.46
C ASP A 248 3.31 21.22 -4.96
N THR A 249 4.31 21.46 -4.13
CA THR A 249 4.18 21.45 -2.66
C THR A 249 3.39 22.64 -2.08
N SER A 250 2.92 23.57 -2.90
CA SER A 250 1.97 24.59 -2.47
C SER A 250 0.57 24.04 -2.17
N ASN A 251 0.27 22.81 -2.67
CA ASN A 251 -0.94 22.09 -2.33
C ASN A 251 -0.77 21.36 -1.00
N THR A 252 -1.79 21.45 -0.14
CA THR A 252 -1.71 20.87 1.20
C THR A 252 -2.89 19.96 1.52
N VAL A 253 -2.63 18.87 2.28
CA VAL A 253 -3.62 18.04 2.93
C VAL A 253 -3.43 18.15 4.44
N ASP A 254 -4.50 18.52 5.17
CA ASP A 254 -4.46 18.78 6.61
C ASP A 254 -3.29 19.69 7.03
N GLY A 255 -2.99 20.72 6.21
CA GLY A 255 -1.94 21.69 6.42
C GLY A 255 -0.52 21.24 6.07
N LYS A 256 -0.32 20.01 5.57
CA LYS A 256 0.97 19.46 5.18
C LYS A 256 1.09 19.36 3.66
N PRO A 257 2.28 19.60 3.06
CA PRO A 257 2.49 19.54 1.61
C PRO A 257 2.16 18.20 0.98
N ILE A 258 1.67 18.22 -0.26
CA ILE A 258 1.58 17.04 -1.13
C ILE A 258 2.89 16.89 -1.88
N TYR A 259 3.56 15.76 -1.73
CA TYR A 259 4.73 15.40 -2.54
C TYR A 259 4.29 14.46 -3.67
N TYR A 260 4.00 15.04 -4.82
CA TYR A 260 3.66 14.34 -6.05
C TYR A 260 4.84 14.45 -7.02
N TRP A 261 5.67 13.41 -7.05
CA TRP A 261 6.92 13.42 -7.81
C TRP A 261 6.82 12.57 -9.08
N VAL A 262 7.15 13.17 -10.19
CA VAL A 262 7.14 12.52 -11.51
C VAL A 262 8.56 12.48 -12.08
N ASN A 263 9.06 11.29 -12.48
CA ASN A 263 10.38 11.07 -13.06
C ASN A 263 11.56 11.45 -12.13
N GLU A 264 11.37 11.39 -10.82
CA GLU A 264 12.40 11.78 -9.85
C GLU A 264 13.35 10.63 -9.48
N LYS A 265 14.60 10.99 -9.11
CA LYS A 265 15.64 9.99 -8.80
C LYS A 265 16.51 10.43 -7.63
N ASN A 266 16.97 9.42 -6.84
CA ASN A 266 17.99 9.62 -5.81
C ASN A 266 17.61 10.70 -4.79
N LYS A 267 16.38 10.67 -4.28
CA LYS A 267 15.84 11.67 -3.34
C LYS A 267 15.25 11.02 -2.11
N LYS A 268 15.13 11.82 -1.08
CA LYS A 268 14.37 11.48 0.13
C LYS A 268 13.19 12.44 0.25
N VAL A 269 12.00 11.90 0.54
CA VAL A 269 10.80 12.72 0.79
C VAL A 269 11.00 13.48 2.10
N PRO A 270 10.76 14.81 2.12
CA PRO A 270 10.87 15.61 3.32
C PRO A 270 9.88 15.19 4.43
N PRO A 271 10.23 15.43 5.71
CA PRO A 271 9.48 14.92 6.86
C PRO A 271 8.14 15.62 7.11
N ASP A 272 7.87 16.72 6.42
CA ASP A 272 6.63 17.49 6.51
C ASP A 272 5.51 16.99 5.57
N ALA A 273 5.74 15.92 4.83
CA ALA A 273 4.79 15.39 3.85
C ALA A 273 3.44 15.02 4.49
N GLY A 274 2.36 15.44 3.82
CA GLY A 274 0.99 15.05 4.14
C GLY A 274 0.43 13.96 3.23
N CYS A 275 0.96 13.84 2.01
CA CYS A 275 0.64 12.81 1.03
C CYS A 275 1.87 12.55 0.15
N VAL A 276 2.10 11.31 -0.27
CA VAL A 276 3.25 10.92 -1.11
C VAL A 276 2.77 10.11 -2.31
N SER A 277 3.04 10.60 -3.50
CA SER A 277 2.82 9.88 -4.75
C SER A 277 4.07 9.96 -5.63
N LEU A 278 4.65 8.81 -5.94
CA LEU A 278 5.86 8.70 -6.76
C LEU A 278 5.52 8.03 -8.08
N ILE A 279 5.70 8.75 -9.18
CA ILE A 279 5.33 8.32 -10.52
C ILE A 279 6.59 8.19 -11.37
N ASN A 280 6.82 7.01 -11.95
CA ASN A 280 7.97 6.73 -12.82
C ASN A 280 9.32 7.15 -12.19
N SER A 281 9.47 6.90 -10.90
CA SER A 281 10.60 7.38 -10.09
C SER A 281 11.51 6.21 -9.66
N THR A 282 12.73 6.50 -9.22
CA THR A 282 13.66 5.44 -8.80
C THR A 282 14.60 5.90 -7.70
N ASN A 283 14.98 4.97 -6.81
CA ASN A 283 15.88 5.22 -5.70
C ASN A 283 15.41 6.39 -4.80
N ILE A 284 14.14 6.29 -4.38
CA ILE A 284 13.51 7.28 -3.48
C ILE A 284 13.35 6.66 -2.10
N ILE A 285 13.59 7.46 -1.07
CA ILE A 285 13.38 7.09 0.34
C ILE A 285 12.16 7.83 0.87
N VAL A 286 11.20 7.08 1.39
CA VAL A 286 10.00 7.58 2.08
C VAL A 286 10.06 7.06 3.51
N GLU A 287 10.40 7.91 4.47
CA GLU A 287 10.60 7.44 5.84
C GLU A 287 10.17 8.42 6.92
N ASN A 288 9.78 7.87 8.09
CA ASN A 288 9.45 8.63 9.31
C ASN A 288 8.29 9.63 9.12
N LEU A 289 7.31 9.32 8.28
CA LEU A 289 6.17 10.15 7.97
C LEU A 289 4.93 9.73 8.78
N ASN A 290 4.01 10.70 8.94
CA ASN A 290 2.67 10.46 9.47
C ASN A 290 1.63 10.89 8.41
N LEU A 291 1.02 9.92 7.71
CA LEU A 291 0.18 10.10 6.53
C LEU A 291 -1.24 9.64 6.81
N THR A 292 -2.21 10.57 6.71
CA THR A 292 -3.60 10.31 7.13
C THR A 292 -4.61 10.89 6.15
N ASN A 293 -5.79 10.26 6.10
CA ASN A 293 -6.97 10.79 5.42
C ASN A 293 -6.77 11.09 3.93
N ASN A 294 -6.00 10.27 3.22
CA ASN A 294 -5.81 10.38 1.78
C ASN A 294 -6.45 9.19 1.05
N TYR A 295 -6.63 9.31 -0.26
CA TYR A 295 -7.01 8.15 -1.08
C TYR A 295 -5.88 7.10 -1.07
N HIS A 296 -4.62 7.54 -1.25
CA HIS A 296 -3.45 6.73 -0.98
C HIS A 296 -2.61 7.43 0.11
N GLY A 297 -2.23 6.73 1.16
CA GLY A 297 -1.21 7.21 2.09
C GLY A 297 0.12 7.35 1.35
N ILE A 298 0.56 6.27 0.68
CA ILE A 298 1.71 6.25 -0.21
C ILE A 298 1.31 5.53 -1.52
N LEU A 299 1.54 6.18 -2.65
CA LEU A 299 1.38 5.60 -3.99
C LEU A 299 2.74 5.53 -4.69
N PHE A 300 3.15 4.33 -5.11
CA PHE A 300 4.21 4.10 -6.09
C PHE A 300 3.58 3.61 -7.38
N PHE A 301 3.76 4.36 -8.45
CA PHE A 301 3.34 3.95 -9.78
C PHE A 301 4.55 3.94 -10.71
N ARG A 302 4.92 2.75 -11.24
CA ARG A 302 6.16 2.53 -12.02
C ARG A 302 7.43 3.04 -11.31
N THR A 303 7.45 2.90 -9.98
CA THR A 303 8.57 3.35 -9.13
C THR A 303 9.39 2.15 -8.67
N THR A 304 10.71 2.25 -8.78
CA THR A 304 11.63 1.12 -8.57
C THR A 304 12.77 1.43 -7.63
N ASN A 305 13.38 0.37 -7.04
CA ASN A 305 14.57 0.47 -6.20
C ASN A 305 14.44 1.50 -5.07
N SER A 306 13.24 1.64 -4.53
CA SER A 306 12.87 2.66 -3.54
C SER A 306 12.45 2.02 -2.23
N SER A 307 12.38 2.81 -1.17
CA SER A 307 12.06 2.29 0.15
C SER A 307 10.99 3.10 0.88
N ILE A 308 10.13 2.39 1.60
CA ILE A 308 9.09 2.91 2.49
C ILE A 308 9.39 2.37 3.88
N LEU A 309 9.92 3.22 4.77
CA LEU A 309 10.51 2.80 6.03
C LEU A 309 9.94 3.57 7.22
N ASN A 310 9.57 2.86 8.29
CA ASN A 310 9.19 3.47 9.58
C ASN A 310 8.15 4.60 9.48
N ASN A 311 7.13 4.44 8.62
CA ASN A 311 6.03 5.40 8.50
C ASN A 311 4.82 4.96 9.32
N ASN A 312 4.05 5.94 9.81
CA ASN A 312 2.73 5.74 10.40
C ASN A 312 1.66 6.16 9.37
N ILE A 313 0.89 5.19 8.88
CA ILE A 313 -0.03 5.36 7.74
C ILE A 313 -1.42 4.93 8.20
N THR A 314 -2.32 5.91 8.41
CA THR A 314 -3.59 5.66 9.09
C THR A 314 -4.78 6.30 8.39
N ALA A 315 -5.94 5.63 8.44
CA ALA A 315 -7.21 6.17 7.96
C ALA A 315 -7.19 6.64 6.49
N ASN A 316 -6.45 5.95 5.62
CA ASN A 316 -6.47 6.18 4.18
C ASN A 316 -7.39 5.17 3.48
N SER A 317 -7.80 5.41 2.23
CA SER A 317 -8.45 4.35 1.45
C SER A 317 -7.46 3.23 1.18
N TYR A 318 -6.28 3.52 0.67
CA TYR A 318 -5.15 2.59 0.58
C TYR A 318 -4.02 3.07 1.48
N GLY A 319 -3.53 2.23 2.37
CA GLY A 319 -2.36 2.57 3.18
C GLY A 319 -1.13 2.76 2.29
N ILE A 320 -0.66 1.68 1.67
CA ILE A 320 0.45 1.66 0.71
C ILE A 320 -0.01 0.94 -0.55
N LYS A 321 0.10 1.58 -1.72
CA LYS A 321 -0.18 0.94 -3.01
C LYS A 321 1.05 1.04 -3.92
N LEU A 322 1.52 -0.11 -4.40
CA LEU A 322 2.50 -0.26 -5.45
C LEU A 322 1.80 -0.79 -6.70
N CYS A 323 2.01 -0.13 -7.84
CA CYS A 323 1.45 -0.50 -9.12
C CYS A 323 2.55 -0.43 -10.19
N TYR A 324 2.82 -1.52 -10.93
CA TYR A 324 3.97 -1.67 -11.84
C TYR A 324 5.32 -1.30 -11.18
N SER A 325 5.45 -1.51 -9.86
CA SER A 325 6.56 -0.99 -9.06
C SER A 325 7.38 -2.12 -8.44
N SER A 326 8.61 -2.29 -8.91
CA SER A 326 9.43 -3.46 -8.59
C SER A 326 10.72 -3.12 -7.83
N ASN A 327 11.28 -4.13 -7.14
CA ASN A 327 12.52 -4.02 -6.37
C ASN A 327 12.46 -2.96 -5.25
N ASN A 328 11.30 -2.78 -4.61
CA ASN A 328 11.12 -1.84 -3.53
C ASN A 328 11.12 -2.55 -2.16
N ILE A 329 11.42 -1.80 -1.11
CA ILE A 329 11.41 -2.28 0.28
C ILE A 329 10.32 -1.54 1.04
N ILE A 330 9.43 -2.29 1.70
CA ILE A 330 8.39 -1.78 2.60
C ILE A 330 8.67 -2.39 3.97
N SER A 331 9.24 -1.63 4.90
CA SER A 331 9.68 -2.18 6.17
C SER A 331 9.42 -1.26 7.36
N GLU A 332 9.16 -1.88 8.53
CA GLU A 332 8.99 -1.17 9.81
C GLU A 332 7.85 -0.15 9.82
N ASN A 333 6.90 -0.24 8.89
CA ASN A 333 5.76 0.67 8.86
C ASN A 333 4.64 0.19 9.79
N ARG A 334 3.91 1.16 10.36
CA ARG A 334 2.64 0.95 11.02
C ARG A 334 1.51 1.35 10.06
N VAL A 335 0.74 0.37 9.60
CA VAL A 335 -0.36 0.56 8.63
C VAL A 335 -1.66 0.22 9.34
N LEU A 336 -2.38 1.25 9.80
CA LEU A 336 -3.48 1.10 10.74
C LEU A 336 -4.79 1.70 10.24
N ALA A 337 -5.90 0.98 10.39
CA ALA A 337 -7.25 1.49 10.16
C ALA A 337 -7.46 2.13 8.78
N ASN A 338 -6.79 1.59 7.75
CA ASN A 338 -7.06 1.96 6.36
C ASN A 338 -8.19 1.05 5.82
N LYS A 339 -8.79 1.37 4.68
CA LYS A 339 -9.69 0.41 4.02
C LYS A 339 -8.91 -0.81 3.52
N TYR A 340 -7.76 -0.58 2.90
CA TYR A 340 -6.82 -1.60 2.42
C TYR A 340 -5.44 -1.32 3.00
N GLY A 341 -4.75 -2.33 3.51
CA GLY A 341 -3.44 -2.16 4.14
C GLY A 341 -2.32 -1.90 3.14
N VAL A 342 -1.62 -2.94 2.69
CA VAL A 342 -0.54 -2.91 1.69
C VAL A 342 -0.97 -3.65 0.44
N ARG A 343 -0.82 -3.04 -0.72
CA ARG A 343 -1.18 -3.64 -2.01
C ARG A 343 -0.01 -3.59 -3.00
N LEU A 344 0.39 -4.76 -3.50
CA LEU A 344 1.33 -4.94 -4.61
C LEU A 344 0.52 -5.37 -5.83
N ASP A 345 0.42 -4.52 -6.84
CA ASP A 345 -0.54 -4.62 -7.93
C ASP A 345 0.16 -4.61 -9.29
N SER A 346 -0.47 -5.25 -10.28
CA SER A 346 -0.14 -5.09 -11.70
C SER A 346 1.37 -5.18 -12.00
N SER A 347 1.95 -6.38 -11.84
CA SER A 347 3.39 -6.62 -12.07
C SER A 347 4.34 -5.87 -11.13
N SER A 348 3.93 -5.63 -9.89
CA SER A 348 4.82 -5.15 -8.83
C SER A 348 5.67 -6.31 -8.28
N ASN A 349 6.80 -6.55 -8.95
CA ASN A 349 7.60 -7.76 -8.75
C ASN A 349 8.83 -7.52 -7.87
N ASN A 350 9.35 -8.60 -7.26
CA ASN A 350 10.61 -8.57 -6.50
C ASN A 350 10.62 -7.56 -5.34
N ASN A 351 9.48 -7.26 -4.74
CA ASN A 351 9.41 -6.35 -3.60
C ASN A 351 9.58 -7.13 -2.28
N LEU A 352 10.12 -6.45 -1.28
CA LEU A 352 10.27 -6.95 0.08
C LEU A 352 9.27 -6.21 0.99
N VAL A 353 8.34 -6.93 1.62
CA VAL A 353 7.41 -6.42 2.64
C VAL A 353 7.75 -7.11 3.95
N CYS A 354 8.48 -6.44 4.84
CA CYS A 354 9.06 -7.08 6.01
C CYS A 354 8.97 -6.22 7.28
N ASN A 355 8.74 -6.86 8.44
CA ASN A 355 8.70 -6.18 9.75
C ASN A 355 7.65 -5.05 9.87
N ASN A 356 6.56 -5.10 9.12
CA ASN A 356 5.49 -4.12 9.25
C ASN A 356 4.45 -4.57 10.30
N HIS A 357 3.81 -3.58 10.94
CA HIS A 357 2.65 -3.79 11.80
C HIS A 357 1.39 -3.31 11.10
N ILE A 358 0.57 -4.23 10.62
CA ILE A 358 -0.60 -4.02 9.76
C ILE A 358 -1.83 -4.42 10.55
N VAL A 359 -2.73 -3.47 10.83
CA VAL A 359 -3.77 -3.64 11.86
C VAL A 359 -5.07 -2.94 11.49
N GLU A 360 -6.20 -3.61 11.71
CA GLU A 360 -7.55 -3.01 11.59
C GLU A 360 -7.85 -2.40 10.21
N ASN A 361 -7.31 -2.99 9.13
CA ASN A 361 -7.68 -2.56 7.79
C ASN A 361 -8.97 -3.25 7.36
N THR A 362 -10.05 -2.48 7.20
CA THR A 362 -11.41 -2.98 7.42
C THR A 362 -12.12 -3.57 6.20
N GLU A 363 -11.69 -3.25 4.97
CA GLU A 363 -12.48 -3.64 3.79
C GLU A 363 -12.22 -5.08 3.33
N LEU A 364 -10.97 -5.48 3.06
CA LEU A 364 -10.67 -6.80 2.51
C LEU A 364 -9.42 -7.48 3.08
N TYR A 365 -8.27 -6.82 3.17
CA TYR A 365 -7.00 -7.49 3.48
C TYR A 365 -5.97 -6.57 4.14
N GLY A 366 -5.09 -7.19 4.96
CA GLY A 366 -3.88 -6.54 5.47
C GLY A 366 -2.83 -6.38 4.37
N ILE A 367 -2.48 -7.48 3.66
CA ILE A 367 -1.57 -7.47 2.50
C ILE A 367 -2.24 -8.15 1.30
N LEU A 368 -2.18 -7.50 0.13
CA LEU A 368 -2.54 -8.10 -1.16
C LEU A 368 -1.35 -8.16 -2.10
N ILE A 369 -1.16 -9.31 -2.74
CA ILE A 369 -0.29 -9.48 -3.91
C ILE A 369 -1.20 -9.84 -5.08
N ASP A 370 -1.33 -8.95 -6.08
CA ASP A 370 -2.21 -9.09 -7.23
C ASP A 370 -1.39 -9.04 -8.52
N SER A 371 -1.52 -10.05 -9.38
CA SER A 371 -0.83 -10.11 -10.68
C SER A 371 0.69 -9.81 -10.56
N SER A 372 1.33 -10.29 -9.47
CA SER A 372 2.69 -9.88 -9.09
C SER A 372 3.55 -11.06 -8.64
N LEU A 373 4.81 -11.09 -9.07
CA LEU A 373 5.70 -12.23 -8.98
C LEU A 373 6.91 -11.99 -8.08
N ASN A 374 7.44 -13.08 -7.51
CA ASN A 374 8.73 -13.07 -6.79
C ASN A 374 8.79 -12.08 -5.60
N ASN A 375 7.66 -11.71 -5.00
CA ASN A 375 7.66 -10.86 -3.83
C ASN A 375 7.96 -11.68 -2.56
N THR A 376 8.56 -11.01 -1.59
CA THR A 376 8.83 -11.59 -0.28
C THR A 376 8.03 -10.85 0.78
N VAL A 377 7.20 -11.58 1.52
CA VAL A 377 6.41 -11.07 2.65
C VAL A 377 6.87 -11.78 3.91
N CYS A 378 7.57 -11.07 4.81
CA CYS A 378 8.19 -11.73 5.95
C CYS A 378 8.11 -10.92 7.25
N GLN A 379 8.05 -11.62 8.38
CA GLN A 379 8.15 -11.04 9.72
C GLN A 379 7.14 -9.90 10.00
N ASN A 380 6.03 -9.84 9.28
CA ASN A 380 4.98 -8.87 9.53
C ASN A 380 4.06 -9.37 10.64
N THR A 381 3.54 -8.44 11.45
CA THR A 381 2.38 -8.68 12.31
C THR A 381 1.15 -8.14 11.60
N ILE A 382 0.18 -9.04 11.33
CA ILE A 382 -1.03 -8.74 10.57
C ILE A 382 -2.21 -9.18 11.41
N GLU A 383 -3.00 -8.23 11.90
CA GLU A 383 -4.02 -8.56 12.89
C GLU A 383 -5.28 -7.69 12.82
N ASN A 384 -6.41 -8.30 13.18
CA ASN A 384 -7.72 -7.64 13.23
C ASN A 384 -8.16 -7.05 11.88
N ASP A 385 -7.62 -7.57 10.78
CA ASP A 385 -8.06 -7.24 9.43
C ASP A 385 -9.25 -8.15 9.03
N LYS A 386 -9.85 -7.92 7.88
CA LYS A 386 -10.85 -8.85 7.35
C LYS A 386 -10.18 -10.15 6.90
N SER A 387 -9.09 -10.07 6.17
CA SER A 387 -8.19 -11.16 5.83
C SER A 387 -6.73 -10.73 6.00
N GLY A 388 -5.87 -11.65 6.43
CA GLY A 388 -4.47 -11.32 6.66
C GLY A 388 -3.70 -11.08 5.36
N ILE A 389 -3.40 -12.15 4.61
CA ILE A 389 -2.66 -12.09 3.35
C ILE A 389 -3.49 -12.71 2.23
N LEU A 390 -3.63 -11.99 1.12
CA LEU A 390 -4.26 -12.48 -0.10
C LEU A 390 -3.24 -12.48 -1.24
N ILE A 391 -3.05 -13.65 -1.88
CA ILE A 391 -2.25 -13.84 -3.09
C ILE A 391 -3.26 -14.13 -4.22
N TRP A 392 -3.38 -13.22 -5.17
CA TRP A 392 -4.49 -13.19 -6.11
C TRP A 392 -4.02 -13.07 -7.56
N TYR A 393 -4.80 -13.62 -8.45
CA TYR A 393 -4.75 -13.49 -9.90
C TYR A 393 -3.34 -13.62 -10.51
N TYR A 394 -2.97 -14.90 -10.83
CA TYR A 394 -1.66 -15.26 -11.41
C TYR A 394 -0.43 -14.78 -10.62
N SER A 395 -0.57 -14.55 -9.31
CA SER A 395 0.55 -14.18 -8.45
C SER A 395 1.36 -15.42 -8.05
N GLN A 396 2.56 -15.55 -8.63
CA GLN A 396 3.36 -16.76 -8.56
C GLN A 396 4.76 -16.49 -7.99
N TYR A 397 5.41 -17.57 -7.50
CA TYR A 397 6.78 -17.55 -6.98
C TYR A 397 7.00 -16.60 -5.81
N ASN A 398 5.93 -16.19 -5.11
CA ASN A 398 6.04 -15.35 -3.94
C ASN A 398 6.41 -16.18 -2.71
N ARG A 399 7.14 -15.59 -1.77
CA ARG A 399 7.54 -16.22 -0.52
C ARG A 399 6.88 -15.50 0.65
N VAL A 400 6.12 -16.22 1.45
CA VAL A 400 5.44 -15.71 2.64
C VAL A 400 5.94 -16.50 3.86
N TYR A 401 6.75 -15.85 4.70
CA TYR A 401 7.35 -16.59 5.81
C TYR A 401 7.54 -15.76 7.08
N ARG A 402 7.44 -16.45 8.24
CA ARG A 402 7.62 -15.85 9.58
C ARG A 402 6.67 -14.69 9.89
N ASN A 403 5.51 -14.65 9.24
CA ASN A 403 4.50 -13.65 9.56
C ASN A 403 3.66 -14.12 10.75
N ASN A 404 3.25 -13.19 11.60
CA ASN A 404 2.28 -13.42 12.67
C ASN A 404 0.91 -12.89 12.23
N ILE A 405 0.02 -13.80 11.81
CA ILE A 405 -1.26 -13.51 11.17
C ILE A 405 -2.37 -13.96 12.12
N ARG A 406 -3.01 -13.02 12.79
CA ARG A 406 -3.92 -13.38 13.87
C ARG A 406 -5.18 -12.54 13.99
N ASN A 407 -6.23 -13.16 14.54
CA ASN A 407 -7.51 -12.51 14.87
C ASN A 407 -8.18 -11.82 13.65
N ASN A 408 -7.90 -12.27 12.43
CA ASN A 408 -8.56 -11.73 11.25
C ASN A 408 -9.98 -12.30 11.16
N THR A 409 -10.93 -11.45 10.77
CA THR A 409 -12.36 -11.81 10.89
C THR A 409 -12.81 -12.87 9.88
N LEU A 410 -12.05 -13.07 8.79
CA LEU A 410 -12.27 -14.13 7.82
C LEU A 410 -11.02 -15.03 7.71
N TYR A 411 -10.07 -14.69 6.88
CA TYR A 411 -8.99 -15.61 6.50
C TYR A 411 -7.64 -15.18 7.05
N GLY A 412 -6.82 -16.14 7.46
CA GLY A 412 -5.41 -15.91 7.71
C GLY A 412 -4.65 -15.67 6.40
N ILE A 413 -4.59 -16.70 5.54
CA ILE A 413 -3.93 -16.65 4.23
C ILE A 413 -4.90 -17.14 3.16
N VAL A 414 -4.93 -16.48 2.00
CA VAL A 414 -5.75 -16.87 0.83
C VAL A 414 -4.88 -16.94 -0.42
N LEU A 415 -5.02 -18.02 -1.19
CA LEU A 415 -4.48 -18.13 -2.55
C LEU A 415 -5.65 -18.33 -3.50
N ARG A 416 -5.72 -17.51 -4.57
CA ARG A 416 -6.87 -17.52 -5.45
C ARG A 416 -6.50 -17.20 -6.90
N LEU A 417 -7.28 -17.72 -7.86
CA LEU A 417 -7.19 -17.43 -9.30
C LEU A 417 -5.78 -17.67 -9.86
N TYR A 418 -5.38 -18.97 -9.96
CA TYR A 418 -4.11 -19.41 -10.55
C TYR A 418 -2.85 -18.87 -9.83
N SER A 419 -2.93 -18.64 -8.53
CA SER A 419 -1.79 -18.23 -7.71
C SER A 419 -0.94 -19.45 -7.34
N ASN A 420 -0.04 -19.81 -8.26
CA ASN A 420 0.72 -21.07 -8.22
C ASN A 420 2.17 -20.89 -7.75
N SER A 421 2.78 -21.99 -7.34
CA SER A 421 4.23 -22.05 -7.07
C SER A 421 4.72 -21.04 -6.02
N ASN A 422 3.88 -20.67 -5.07
CA ASN A 422 4.27 -19.83 -3.95
C ASN A 422 4.79 -20.71 -2.80
N ILE A 423 5.61 -20.14 -1.92
CA ILE A 423 6.14 -20.82 -0.73
C ILE A 423 5.62 -20.13 0.51
N LEU A 424 4.91 -20.88 1.35
CA LEU A 424 4.38 -20.44 2.63
C LEU A 424 5.05 -21.23 3.75
N SER A 425 5.89 -20.59 4.57
CA SER A 425 6.63 -21.32 5.62
C SER A 425 6.79 -20.50 6.90
N GLU A 426 6.87 -21.20 8.04
CA GLU A 426 7.19 -20.60 9.34
C GLU A 426 6.21 -19.48 9.76
N ASN A 427 4.99 -19.43 9.20
CA ASN A 427 3.99 -18.43 9.58
C ASN A 427 3.20 -18.91 10.81
N ASN A 428 2.88 -17.97 11.71
CA ASN A 428 1.93 -18.18 12.79
C ASN A 428 0.55 -17.71 12.34
N VAL A 429 -0.36 -18.62 12.09
CA VAL A 429 -1.73 -18.37 11.62
C VAL A 429 -2.70 -18.72 12.76
N VAL A 430 -3.11 -17.72 13.54
CA VAL A 430 -3.69 -17.95 14.88
C VAL A 430 -5.04 -17.24 15.04
N ASN A 431 -6.05 -17.94 15.54
CA ASN A 431 -7.36 -17.39 15.90
C ASN A 431 -8.05 -16.63 14.74
N ASN A 432 -7.85 -17.02 13.50
CA ASN A 432 -8.62 -16.50 12.37
C ASN A 432 -9.91 -17.33 12.21
N TRP A 433 -10.91 -16.82 11.49
CA TRP A 433 -12.07 -17.67 11.18
C TRP A 433 -11.65 -18.88 10.34
N CYS A 434 -10.86 -18.69 9.27
CA CYS A 434 -10.23 -19.78 8.54
C CYS A 434 -8.72 -19.55 8.45
N GLY A 435 -7.92 -20.59 8.74
CA GLY A 435 -6.47 -20.50 8.75
C GLY A 435 -5.90 -20.23 7.36
N ILE A 436 -6.22 -21.11 6.42
CA ILE A 436 -5.77 -21.01 5.02
C ILE A 436 -6.91 -21.39 4.07
N ARG A 437 -7.11 -20.54 3.03
CA ARG A 437 -8.04 -20.81 1.95
C ARG A 437 -7.32 -20.87 0.61
N ILE A 438 -7.58 -21.92 -0.17
CA ILE A 438 -7.02 -22.07 -1.52
C ILE A 438 -8.17 -22.33 -2.48
N GLU A 439 -8.39 -21.38 -3.38
CA GLU A 439 -9.49 -21.44 -4.34
C GLU A 439 -8.99 -21.58 -5.78
N ASP A 440 -9.92 -21.96 -6.62
CA ASP A 440 -9.75 -22.09 -8.04
C ASP A 440 -8.53 -22.98 -8.34
N THR A 441 -7.90 -23.07 -9.31
CA THR A 441 -6.76 -23.92 -9.64
C THR A 441 -5.42 -23.43 -9.09
N SER A 442 -5.40 -22.82 -7.90
CA SER A 442 -4.15 -22.37 -7.24
C SER A 442 -3.35 -23.54 -6.71
N SER A 443 -2.42 -24.07 -7.52
CA SER A 443 -1.74 -25.34 -7.31
C SER A 443 -0.22 -25.22 -7.24
N ASN A 444 0.46 -26.32 -6.88
CA ASN A 444 1.91 -26.39 -6.77
C ASN A 444 2.52 -25.41 -5.76
N ASN A 445 1.74 -24.92 -4.79
CA ASN A 445 2.28 -24.14 -3.70
C ASN A 445 2.90 -25.10 -2.66
N ILE A 446 3.97 -24.67 -2.01
CA ILE A 446 4.68 -25.45 -0.99
C ILE A 446 4.40 -24.80 0.37
N ILE A 447 3.76 -25.56 1.27
CA ILE A 447 3.21 -25.06 2.54
C ILE A 447 3.77 -25.94 3.66
N TYR A 448 4.75 -25.46 4.42
CA TYR A 448 5.41 -26.25 5.47
C TYR A 448 5.90 -25.40 6.62
N HIS A 449 6.08 -26.00 7.79
CA HIS A 449 6.51 -25.35 9.03
C HIS A 449 5.62 -24.18 9.49
N ASN A 450 4.37 -24.08 8.99
CA ASN A 450 3.43 -23.10 9.48
C ASN A 450 2.73 -23.63 10.74
N ASN A 451 2.39 -22.72 11.64
CA ASN A 451 1.61 -23.01 12.84
C ASN A 451 0.16 -22.60 12.60
N PHE A 452 -0.75 -23.55 12.38
CA PHE A 452 -2.20 -23.30 12.30
C PHE A 452 -2.82 -23.55 13.67
N ILE A 453 -3.10 -22.47 14.40
CA ILE A 453 -3.48 -22.56 15.82
C ILE A 453 -4.86 -21.94 16.05
N ASN A 454 -5.79 -22.71 16.63
CA ASN A 454 -7.10 -22.24 17.07
C ASN A 454 -7.90 -21.43 16.02
N ASN A 455 -7.70 -21.69 14.74
CA ASN A 455 -8.56 -21.16 13.71
C ASN A 455 -9.90 -21.91 13.78
N THR A 456 -11.03 -21.21 13.59
CA THR A 456 -12.36 -21.85 13.66
C THR A 456 -12.49 -22.93 12.59
N GLU A 457 -12.11 -22.60 11.37
CA GLU A 457 -11.87 -23.55 10.28
C GLU A 457 -10.36 -23.57 10.02
N THR A 458 -9.78 -24.76 9.97
CA THR A 458 -8.32 -24.85 9.78
C THR A 458 -7.95 -24.52 8.33
N PHE A 459 -8.72 -25.03 7.39
CA PHE A 459 -8.53 -24.83 5.96
C PHE A 459 -9.86 -24.85 5.20
N ASP A 460 -9.85 -24.26 4.00
CA ASP A 460 -10.92 -24.31 3.00
C ASP A 460 -10.24 -24.43 1.61
N ILE A 461 -10.21 -25.63 1.06
CA ILE A 461 -9.41 -25.95 -0.13
C ILE A 461 -10.35 -26.45 -1.25
N SER A 462 -10.23 -25.87 -2.43
CA SER A 462 -10.92 -26.34 -3.63
C SER A 462 -10.36 -27.70 -4.08
N GLU A 463 -11.23 -28.64 -4.44
CA GLU A 463 -10.87 -29.97 -4.97
C GLU A 463 -9.91 -29.91 -6.18
N LEU A 464 -9.89 -28.82 -6.92
CA LEU A 464 -9.01 -28.63 -8.08
C LEU A 464 -7.62 -28.07 -7.71
N ALA A 465 -7.39 -27.69 -6.45
CA ALA A 465 -6.14 -27.11 -5.97
C ALA A 465 -5.25 -28.17 -5.37
N ILE A 466 -4.19 -28.56 -6.06
CA ILE A 466 -3.24 -29.59 -5.60
C ILE A 466 -1.96 -28.93 -5.14
N ASN A 467 -1.60 -29.08 -3.85
CA ASN A 467 -0.49 -28.40 -3.22
C ASN A 467 0.38 -29.39 -2.39
N ILE A 468 1.60 -28.96 -2.07
CA ILE A 468 2.58 -29.72 -1.28
C ILE A 468 2.54 -29.20 0.14
N TRP A 469 2.26 -30.06 1.12
CA TRP A 469 2.02 -29.65 2.50
C TRP A 469 3.15 -30.02 3.48
N ASP A 470 4.25 -30.53 2.99
CA ASP A 470 5.43 -30.85 3.79
C ASP A 470 6.72 -30.61 3.00
N ASN A 471 7.84 -30.50 3.69
CA ASN A 471 9.18 -30.40 3.12
C ASN A 471 9.94 -31.74 3.16
N GLY A 472 9.22 -32.84 3.26
CA GLY A 472 9.77 -34.19 3.35
C GLY A 472 10.44 -34.48 4.70
N TYR A 473 10.85 -35.78 4.88
CA TYR A 473 11.58 -36.21 6.05
C TYR A 473 13.08 -35.94 5.89
N PRO A 474 13.81 -35.46 6.91
CA PRO A 474 13.40 -35.20 8.29
C PRO A 474 12.89 -33.79 8.54
N SER A 475 12.69 -32.93 7.56
CA SER A 475 12.27 -31.55 7.75
C SER A 475 10.89 -31.44 8.40
N GLY A 476 9.88 -32.08 7.83
CA GLY A 476 8.51 -32.11 8.34
C GLY A 476 7.55 -31.18 7.58
N GLY A 477 6.30 -31.20 8.00
CA GLY A 477 5.20 -30.43 7.44
C GLY A 477 4.77 -29.27 8.34
N ASN A 478 3.48 -29.16 8.65
CA ASN A 478 2.91 -28.07 9.43
C ASN A 478 2.45 -28.54 10.82
N PHE A 479 2.31 -27.59 11.73
CA PHE A 479 1.63 -27.83 13.00
C PHE A 479 0.14 -27.49 12.89
N TRP A 480 -0.71 -28.43 13.27
CA TRP A 480 -2.16 -28.36 13.23
C TRP A 480 -2.73 -28.51 14.62
N SER A 481 -3.20 -27.44 15.25
CA SER A 481 -3.67 -27.51 16.64
C SER A 481 -4.91 -28.37 16.86
N ASN A 482 -5.64 -28.73 15.79
CA ASN A 482 -6.80 -29.64 15.83
C ASN A 482 -6.44 -31.09 15.52
N HIS A 483 -5.15 -31.44 15.28
CA HIS A 483 -4.70 -32.79 14.98
C HIS A 483 -4.15 -33.47 16.21
N ALA A 484 -4.89 -34.46 16.72
CA ALA A 484 -4.39 -35.33 17.77
C ALA A 484 -3.57 -36.46 17.14
N ASN A 485 -2.27 -36.51 17.40
CA ASN A 485 -1.36 -37.50 16.85
C ASN A 485 -0.47 -38.09 17.96
N SER A 486 0.17 -39.23 17.66
CA SER A 486 1.23 -39.83 18.47
C SER A 486 2.58 -39.66 17.79
N ASP A 487 3.66 -39.71 18.56
CA ASP A 487 5.05 -39.70 18.11
C ASP A 487 5.81 -40.81 18.84
N LEU A 488 5.59 -42.02 18.39
CA LEU A 488 6.23 -43.23 18.92
C LEU A 488 7.22 -43.84 17.93
N GLN A 489 7.15 -43.40 16.67
CA GLN A 489 7.94 -43.87 15.56
C GLN A 489 8.79 -42.71 14.99
N SER A 490 9.60 -43.01 14.02
CA SER A 490 10.46 -42.09 13.29
C SER A 490 10.82 -42.65 11.92
N GLY A 491 11.53 -41.91 11.11
CA GLY A 491 12.00 -42.30 9.78
C GLY A 491 11.03 -41.93 8.66
N VAL A 492 11.47 -42.12 7.42
CA VAL A 492 10.71 -41.73 6.21
C VAL A 492 9.31 -42.34 6.15
N TYR A 493 9.14 -43.53 6.72
CA TYR A 493 7.87 -44.27 6.74
C TYR A 493 7.22 -44.28 8.14
N GLN A 494 7.74 -43.50 9.09
CA GLN A 494 7.27 -43.45 10.47
C GLN A 494 7.06 -44.88 11.05
N ASN A 495 8.07 -45.75 10.89
CA ASN A 495 8.02 -47.17 11.27
C ASN A 495 9.26 -47.65 12.05
N VAL A 496 10.16 -46.72 12.43
CA VAL A 496 11.32 -46.99 13.28
C VAL A 496 11.01 -46.54 14.70
N THR A 497 11.06 -47.42 15.66
CA THR A 497 10.71 -47.15 17.06
C THR A 497 11.48 -45.97 17.64
N GLY A 498 10.75 -45.02 18.24
CA GLY A 498 11.22 -43.84 18.99
C GLY A 498 10.88 -42.54 18.33
N SER A 499 10.49 -41.57 19.17
CA SER A 499 10.00 -40.25 18.78
C SER A 499 11.04 -39.39 18.05
N ASP A 500 10.56 -38.58 17.14
CA ASP A 500 11.38 -37.63 16.40
C ASP A 500 10.75 -36.20 16.29
N GLY A 501 9.59 -36.00 16.90
CA GLY A 501 8.84 -34.74 16.87
C GLY A 501 7.90 -34.61 15.67
N ILE A 502 7.82 -35.61 14.82
CA ILE A 502 6.88 -35.72 13.71
C ILE A 502 5.79 -36.72 14.07
N GLY A 503 4.56 -36.46 13.72
CA GLY A 503 3.45 -37.35 13.99
C GLY A 503 3.51 -38.64 13.18
N ASP A 504 3.19 -39.74 13.81
CA ASP A 504 3.20 -41.09 13.21
C ASP A 504 2.18 -41.26 12.08
N LEU A 505 1.12 -40.44 12.08
CA LEU A 505 0.06 -40.45 11.07
C LEU A 505 0.04 -39.12 10.26
N PRO A 506 -0.15 -39.22 8.95
CA PRO A 506 -0.28 -38.02 8.13
C PRO A 506 -1.56 -37.24 8.47
N TYR A 507 -1.54 -35.92 8.24
CA TYR A 507 -2.73 -35.08 8.29
C TYR A 507 -3.34 -35.01 6.90
N VAL A 508 -4.48 -35.64 6.71
CA VAL A 508 -5.19 -35.72 5.44
C VAL A 508 -6.14 -34.51 5.35
N ILE A 509 -5.89 -33.62 4.41
CA ILE A 509 -6.75 -32.46 4.09
C ILE A 509 -7.84 -32.93 3.12
N ASP A 510 -7.44 -33.51 2.00
CA ASP A 510 -8.29 -34.21 1.04
C ASP A 510 -7.49 -35.31 0.33
N GLU A 511 -8.03 -35.95 -0.70
CA GLU A 511 -7.37 -37.07 -1.41
C GLU A 511 -6.08 -36.67 -2.16
N ASN A 512 -5.91 -35.39 -2.50
CA ASN A 512 -4.78 -34.84 -3.25
C ASN A 512 -3.87 -33.94 -2.41
N ASN A 513 -4.31 -33.56 -1.21
CA ASN A 513 -3.63 -32.63 -0.31
C ASN A 513 -3.38 -33.32 1.03
N ILE A 514 -2.14 -33.74 1.27
CA ILE A 514 -1.75 -34.47 2.47
C ILE A 514 -0.45 -33.91 3.05
N ASP A 515 -0.48 -33.55 4.32
CA ASP A 515 0.73 -33.30 5.09
C ASP A 515 1.21 -34.68 5.65
N ARG A 516 2.23 -35.21 5.03
CA ARG A 516 2.75 -36.57 5.36
C ARG A 516 3.54 -36.60 6.65
N TYR A 517 4.01 -35.46 7.11
CA TYR A 517 4.91 -35.31 8.26
C TYR A 517 4.46 -34.20 9.20
N PRO A 518 3.22 -34.26 9.74
CA PRO A 518 2.70 -33.20 10.59
C PRO A 518 3.54 -33.06 11.87
N LEU A 519 3.74 -31.82 12.31
CA LEU A 519 4.57 -31.52 13.46
C LEU A 519 3.79 -31.71 14.77
N MET A 520 4.47 -32.20 15.81
CA MET A 520 3.86 -32.46 17.11
C MET A 520 3.67 -31.24 18.00
N ALA A 521 4.30 -30.13 17.65
CA ALA A 521 4.13 -28.83 18.33
C ALA A 521 4.47 -27.66 17.42
N SER A 522 4.14 -26.46 17.85
CA SER A 522 4.46 -25.23 17.11
C SER A 522 5.96 -24.99 17.02
N ILE A 523 6.39 -24.50 15.85
CA ILE A 523 7.78 -24.08 15.61
C ILE A 523 7.95 -22.63 16.09
N ASN A 524 9.05 -22.39 16.79
CA ASN A 524 9.53 -21.06 17.16
C ASN A 524 10.89 -20.83 16.49
N VAL A 525 11.02 -19.73 15.80
CA VAL A 525 12.20 -19.37 15.01
C VAL A 525 13.02 -18.34 15.75
N PHE A 526 14.31 -18.63 15.97
CA PHE A 526 15.24 -17.74 16.66
C PHE A 526 16.36 -17.31 15.74
N ASP A 527 16.69 -16.01 15.75
CA ASP A 527 17.83 -15.49 15.00
C ASP A 527 19.13 -16.11 15.50
N ALA A 528 19.91 -16.66 14.61
CA ALA A 528 21.21 -17.27 14.84
C ALA A 528 22.37 -16.39 14.34
N GLY A 529 22.10 -15.20 13.85
CA GLY A 529 23.08 -14.27 13.33
C GLY A 529 23.50 -14.55 11.88
N VAL A 530 24.57 -13.87 11.46
CA VAL A 530 25.09 -13.95 10.08
C VAL A 530 26.29 -14.89 10.06
N TRP A 531 26.21 -15.90 9.17
CA TRP A 531 27.25 -16.90 8.94
C TRP A 531 27.58 -16.90 7.43
N ASP A 532 28.85 -16.74 7.09
CA ASP A 532 29.27 -16.66 5.70
C ASP A 532 28.40 -15.71 4.82
N THR A 533 28.21 -14.48 5.33
CA THR A 533 27.41 -13.41 4.70
C THR A 533 25.90 -13.61 4.62
N LYS A 534 25.37 -14.74 5.09
CA LYS A 534 23.95 -15.06 5.07
C LYS A 534 23.39 -15.13 6.51
N ALA A 535 22.21 -14.57 6.73
CA ALA A 535 21.48 -14.69 7.99
C ALA A 535 20.87 -16.11 8.11
N TYR A 536 20.96 -16.69 9.31
CA TYR A 536 20.42 -18.01 9.63
C TYR A 536 19.57 -17.96 10.89
N SER A 537 18.74 -18.96 11.05
CA SER A 537 17.94 -19.21 12.27
C SER A 537 18.22 -20.58 12.85
N VAL A 538 17.88 -20.72 14.12
CA VAL A 538 17.67 -21.99 14.80
C VAL A 538 16.19 -22.10 15.11
N ASP A 539 15.56 -23.18 14.65
CA ASP A 539 14.14 -23.40 14.85
C ASP A 539 13.93 -24.43 15.95
N ILE A 540 13.03 -24.13 16.88
CA ILE A 540 12.74 -25.03 17.99
C ILE A 540 11.26 -25.33 18.02
N MET A 541 10.93 -26.60 17.85
CA MET A 541 9.61 -27.15 18.07
C MET A 541 9.54 -27.75 19.47
N SER A 542 8.54 -27.39 20.24
CA SER A 542 8.38 -27.90 21.60
C SER A 542 6.94 -27.78 22.09
N ASN A 543 6.49 -28.73 22.90
CA ASN A 543 5.28 -28.66 23.69
C ASN A 543 5.48 -27.94 25.03
N SER A 544 6.65 -27.32 25.24
CA SER A 544 7.01 -26.50 26.39
C SER A 544 7.10 -25.01 25.98
N THR A 545 6.90 -24.11 26.91
CA THR A 545 7.18 -22.68 26.69
C THR A 545 8.69 -22.44 26.61
N LEU A 546 9.12 -21.77 25.55
CA LEU A 546 10.54 -21.46 25.29
C LEU A 546 10.89 -20.05 25.80
N SER A 547 12.09 -19.90 26.35
CA SER A 547 12.62 -18.60 26.79
C SER A 547 14.15 -18.56 26.82
N ASN A 548 14.71 -17.35 26.87
CA ASN A 548 16.15 -17.11 27.03
C ASN A 548 17.02 -17.84 25.99
N PHE A 549 16.57 -17.87 24.72
CA PHE A 549 17.41 -18.38 23.65
C PHE A 549 18.67 -17.50 23.49
N ASN A 550 19.82 -18.15 23.39
CA ASN A 550 21.11 -17.47 23.25
C ASN A 550 22.11 -18.33 22.49
N ILE A 551 22.88 -17.69 21.62
CA ILE A 551 24.06 -18.27 20.96
C ILE A 551 25.29 -17.51 21.43
N ASP A 552 26.17 -18.22 22.16
CA ASP A 552 27.48 -17.72 22.56
C ASP A 552 28.54 -18.22 21.58
N LEU A 553 29.02 -17.36 20.71
CA LEU A 553 30.00 -17.69 19.68
C LEU A 553 31.37 -18.00 20.27
N TYR A 554 31.75 -17.35 21.38
CA TYR A 554 33.05 -17.58 22.06
C TYR A 554 33.04 -18.88 22.84
N GLY A 555 31.98 -19.11 23.60
CA GLY A 555 31.78 -20.36 24.33
C GLY A 555 31.38 -21.51 23.43
N LYS A 556 31.01 -21.25 22.17
CA LYS A 556 30.46 -22.22 21.22
C LYS A 556 29.24 -22.95 21.78
N ILE A 557 28.31 -22.17 22.34
CA ILE A 557 27.15 -22.67 23.08
C ILE A 557 25.85 -22.17 22.44
N ILE A 558 24.90 -23.07 22.22
CA ILE A 558 23.50 -22.72 22.01
C ILE A 558 22.74 -23.12 23.27
N SER A 559 21.97 -22.22 23.87
CA SER A 559 21.20 -22.50 25.07
C SER A 559 19.84 -21.81 25.09
N PHE A 560 18.88 -22.43 25.75
CA PHE A 560 17.55 -21.89 25.99
C PHE A 560 16.88 -22.58 27.17
N ASN A 561 15.81 -22.00 27.69
CA ASN A 561 15.02 -22.62 28.75
C ASN A 561 13.71 -23.16 28.18
N VAL A 562 13.26 -24.28 28.74
CA VAL A 562 11.96 -24.88 28.51
C VAL A 562 11.19 -24.94 29.83
N THR A 563 9.89 -24.64 29.79
CA THR A 563 9.03 -24.72 30.98
C THR A 563 7.69 -25.36 30.63
N GLY A 564 7.31 -26.38 31.38
CA GLY A 564 6.05 -27.09 31.25
C GLY A 564 5.46 -27.46 32.61
N SER A 565 4.14 -27.65 32.70
CA SER A 565 3.44 -27.81 33.97
C SER A 565 3.52 -29.26 34.52
N LYS A 566 3.13 -30.26 33.76
CA LYS A 566 3.16 -31.70 34.12
C LYS A 566 3.20 -32.55 32.86
N GLY A 567 3.74 -33.77 33.01
CA GLY A 567 3.78 -34.73 31.93
C GLY A 567 5.16 -34.85 31.25
N SER A 568 5.17 -35.28 30.00
CA SER A 568 6.36 -35.41 29.17
C SER A 568 6.54 -34.20 28.27
N GLY A 569 7.70 -33.60 28.33
CA GLY A 569 8.15 -32.53 27.44
C GLY A 569 9.10 -33.07 26.36
N PHE A 570 9.10 -32.39 25.21
CA PHE A 570 10.07 -32.65 24.16
C PHE A 570 10.52 -31.36 23.51
N CYS A 571 11.67 -31.40 22.91
CA CYS A 571 12.16 -30.41 21.96
C CYS A 571 12.75 -31.09 20.73
N ARG A 572 12.41 -30.54 19.57
CA ARG A 572 13.11 -30.80 18.32
C ARG A 572 13.78 -29.51 17.87
N ILE A 573 15.10 -29.52 17.77
CA ILE A 573 15.92 -28.33 17.47
C ILE A 573 16.51 -28.52 16.09
N THR A 574 16.20 -27.60 15.18
CA THR A 574 16.72 -27.58 13.80
C THR A 574 17.84 -26.55 13.71
N ILE A 575 19.06 -27.02 13.45
CA ILE A 575 20.24 -26.17 13.38
C ILE A 575 20.86 -26.28 11.99
N PRO A 576 21.05 -25.20 11.26
CA PRO A 576 21.75 -25.21 9.97
C PRO A 576 23.12 -25.86 10.06
N ASN A 577 23.46 -26.71 9.07
CA ASN A 577 24.71 -27.45 9.07
C ASN A 577 25.96 -26.55 9.10
N ILE A 578 25.88 -25.33 8.55
CA ILE A 578 26.96 -24.36 8.63
C ILE A 578 27.27 -23.98 10.09
N ILE A 579 26.25 -23.84 10.93
CA ILE A 579 26.41 -23.51 12.37
C ILE A 579 27.01 -24.70 13.10
N ILE A 580 26.50 -25.91 12.84
CA ILE A 580 27.05 -27.17 13.41
C ILE A 580 28.53 -27.30 13.09
N GLN A 581 28.93 -27.06 11.84
CA GLN A 581 30.32 -27.18 11.41
C GLN A 581 31.18 -26.03 12.01
N SER A 582 30.70 -24.84 12.01
CA SER A 582 31.46 -23.67 12.49
C SER A 582 31.69 -23.69 14.00
N LEU A 583 30.68 -24.08 14.79
CA LEU A 583 30.81 -24.15 16.25
C LEU A 583 31.50 -25.44 16.73
N TRP A 584 31.16 -26.57 16.14
CA TRP A 584 31.47 -27.90 16.76
C TRP A 584 32.19 -28.87 15.81
N HIS A 585 32.47 -28.49 14.58
CA HIS A 585 33.06 -29.39 13.57
C HIS A 585 32.29 -30.73 13.44
N GLY A 586 30.96 -30.68 13.60
CA GLY A 586 30.11 -31.87 13.56
C GLY A 586 29.98 -32.63 14.86
N ASN A 587 30.77 -32.33 15.92
CA ASN A 587 30.78 -33.07 17.18
C ASN A 587 30.23 -32.22 18.33
N TYR A 588 29.08 -32.56 18.84
CA TYR A 588 28.39 -31.85 19.91
C TYR A 588 27.72 -32.80 20.89
N LYS A 589 27.41 -32.31 22.09
CA LYS A 589 26.59 -32.95 23.09
C LYS A 589 25.50 -32.03 23.61
N VAL A 590 24.40 -32.63 24.02
CA VAL A 590 23.27 -31.95 24.64
C VAL A 590 23.33 -32.10 26.14
N LEU A 591 23.11 -31.03 26.86
CA LEU A 591 23.02 -31.02 28.33
C LEU A 591 21.61 -30.58 28.74
N LEU A 592 21.05 -31.21 29.74
CA LEU A 592 19.87 -30.82 30.49
C LEU A 592 20.28 -30.39 31.89
N ASN A 593 20.09 -29.11 32.26
CA ASN A 593 20.55 -28.55 33.53
C ASN A 593 22.05 -28.82 33.82
N GLY A 594 22.89 -28.70 32.79
CA GLY A 594 24.33 -28.90 32.87
C GLY A 594 24.80 -30.35 32.90
N LYS A 595 23.90 -31.36 32.85
CA LYS A 595 24.24 -32.77 32.82
C LYS A 595 24.06 -33.32 31.41
N PRO A 596 24.96 -34.24 30.92
CA PRO A 596 24.76 -34.92 29.62
C PRO A 596 23.38 -35.56 29.54
N TRP A 597 22.71 -35.36 28.44
CA TRP A 597 21.35 -35.87 28.23
C TRP A 597 21.25 -36.66 26.94
N PRO A 598 20.53 -37.77 26.87
CA PRO A 598 20.36 -38.54 25.67
C PRO A 598 19.53 -37.77 24.64
N PHE A 599 19.92 -37.86 23.38
CA PHE A 599 19.23 -37.27 22.25
C PHE A 599 19.28 -38.19 21.04
N ARG A 600 18.39 -37.91 20.09
CA ARG A 600 18.42 -38.50 18.75
C ARG A 600 18.69 -37.39 17.76
N ASN A 601 19.29 -37.68 16.61
CA ASN A 601 19.53 -36.69 15.57
C ASN A 601 19.39 -37.29 14.17
N TRP A 602 19.02 -36.43 13.26
CA TRP A 602 18.93 -36.66 11.81
C TRP A 602 19.57 -35.48 11.10
N THR A 603 20.10 -35.70 9.91
CA THR A 603 20.74 -34.64 9.11
C THR A 603 20.33 -34.81 7.68
N ASP A 604 19.96 -33.70 7.05
CA ASP A 604 19.79 -33.59 5.61
C ASP A 604 20.89 -32.69 4.99
N ARG A 605 20.66 -32.16 3.78
CA ARG A 605 21.64 -31.34 3.10
C ARG A 605 21.84 -29.98 3.76
N GLU A 606 20.85 -29.46 4.44
CA GLU A 606 20.82 -28.06 4.94
C GLU A 606 20.93 -28.00 6.46
N SER A 607 20.32 -28.92 7.18
CA SER A 607 20.14 -28.84 8.62
C SER A 607 20.37 -30.14 9.35
N THR A 608 20.68 -30.03 10.64
CA THR A 608 20.71 -31.11 11.63
C THR A 608 19.54 -30.92 12.60
N TYR A 609 18.80 -31.98 12.82
CA TYR A 609 17.62 -32.05 13.68
C TYR A 609 17.97 -32.82 14.94
N ILE A 610 17.83 -32.21 16.11
CA ILE A 610 18.14 -32.79 17.40
C ILE A 610 16.85 -32.96 18.20
N HIS A 611 16.49 -34.18 18.58
CA HIS A 611 15.30 -34.45 19.37
C HIS A 611 15.66 -34.93 20.77
N ILE A 612 15.00 -34.36 21.78
CA ILE A 612 15.18 -34.73 23.21
C ILE A 612 13.81 -34.81 23.89
N ASN A 613 13.70 -35.77 24.80
CA ASN A 613 12.54 -35.92 25.70
C ASN A 613 12.96 -35.65 27.15
N TYR A 614 12.07 -35.05 27.92
CA TYR A 614 12.30 -34.76 29.36
C TYR A 614 10.98 -34.77 30.13
N THR A 615 11.02 -34.83 31.45
CA THR A 615 9.84 -34.64 32.28
C THR A 615 9.58 -33.14 32.42
N HIS A 616 8.34 -32.71 32.22
CA HIS A 616 7.99 -31.30 32.33
C HIS A 616 8.38 -30.69 33.71
N SER A 617 9.16 -29.67 33.67
CA SER A 617 9.45 -28.68 34.70
C SER A 617 10.21 -27.53 34.04
N THR A 618 10.88 -26.67 34.80
CA THR A 618 11.79 -25.67 34.20
C THR A 618 13.17 -26.31 34.03
N HIS A 619 13.63 -26.35 32.78
CA HIS A 619 14.94 -26.86 32.43
C HIS A 619 15.72 -25.89 31.56
N LYS A 620 17.04 -25.90 31.69
CA LYS A 620 17.97 -25.28 30.74
C LYS A 620 18.52 -26.38 29.82
N ILE A 621 18.30 -26.21 28.52
CA ILE A 621 18.91 -27.03 27.48
C ILE A 621 20.14 -26.28 26.96
N THR A 622 21.24 -27.00 26.78
CA THR A 622 22.49 -26.42 26.32
C THR A 622 23.16 -27.38 25.35
N ILE A 623 23.56 -26.89 24.18
CA ILE A 623 24.29 -27.65 23.16
C ILE A 623 25.72 -27.09 23.13
N ILE A 624 26.71 -27.94 23.32
CA ILE A 624 28.12 -27.57 23.44
C ILE A 624 28.98 -28.49 22.59
N PRO A 625 30.24 -28.10 22.27
CA PRO A 625 31.17 -29.00 21.60
C PRO A 625 31.41 -30.27 22.47
N GLU A 626 31.49 -31.41 21.81
CA GLU A 626 32.00 -32.60 22.44
C GLU A 626 33.51 -32.38 22.64
N SER A 627 33.95 -32.36 23.89
CA SER A 627 35.39 -32.30 24.19
C SER A 627 36.03 -33.59 23.59
N PRO A 628 37.12 -33.49 22.81
CA PRO A 628 37.84 -34.69 22.39
C PRO A 628 38.17 -35.48 23.65
N PRO A 629 38.09 -36.81 23.59
CA PRO A 629 38.47 -37.62 24.75
C PRO A 629 39.89 -37.18 25.15
N ILE A 630 40.03 -36.71 26.40
CA ILE A 630 41.35 -36.45 26.96
C ILE A 630 42.08 -37.76 26.93
N LEU A 631 42.92 -37.97 25.93
CA LEU A 631 43.98 -38.95 26.03
C LEU A 631 44.80 -38.52 27.24
N LEU A 632 44.60 -39.20 28.37
CA LEU A 632 45.49 -39.17 29.48
C LEU A 632 46.86 -39.69 28.98
N LEU A 633 47.61 -38.81 28.34
CA LEU A 633 49.05 -38.97 28.28
C LEU A 633 49.54 -38.85 29.74
N LEU A 634 49.50 -39.99 30.42
CA LEU A 634 50.34 -40.18 31.57
C LEU A 634 51.75 -39.80 31.13
N PRO A 635 52.40 -38.80 31.74
CA PRO A 635 53.78 -38.54 31.46
C PRO A 635 54.56 -39.75 32.02
N PHE A 636 55.08 -40.61 31.17
CA PHE A 636 56.21 -41.45 31.50
C PHE A 636 57.36 -40.51 31.88
N MET A 637 57.48 -40.21 33.15
CA MET A 637 58.71 -39.66 33.72
C MET A 637 59.78 -40.80 33.75
N PRO A 638 60.86 -40.69 32.99
CA PRO A 638 62.03 -41.51 33.34
C PRO A 638 62.67 -40.94 34.60
N LEU A 639 62.69 -41.78 35.61
CA LEU A 639 63.52 -41.60 36.83
C LEU A 639 65.02 -41.59 36.42
N THR A 640 65.63 -40.41 36.34
CA THR A 640 67.11 -40.36 36.35
C THR A 640 67.61 -39.47 37.47
N MET A 641 68.43 -40.12 38.26
CA MET A 641 69.10 -39.70 39.47
C MET A 641 69.71 -38.30 39.49
N LEU A 642 69.52 -37.73 40.65
CA LEU A 642 70.24 -36.62 41.23
C LEU A 642 71.73 -36.81 41.19
N THR A 643 72.51 -35.88 40.65
CA THR A 643 73.91 -35.60 41.09
C THR A 643 74.06 -34.13 41.28
N ILE A 644 74.32 -33.81 42.55
CA ILE A 644 74.62 -32.48 43.02
C ILE A 644 76.08 -32.20 42.67
N VAL A 645 76.37 -31.11 41.98
CA VAL A 645 77.69 -30.45 42.04
C VAL A 645 77.51 -28.94 42.26
N THR A 646 77.92 -28.55 43.44
CA THR A 646 78.06 -27.16 43.86
C THR A 646 79.30 -26.54 43.20
N MET A 647 79.16 -25.32 42.60
CA MET A 647 80.24 -24.31 42.64
C MET A 647 79.66 -22.89 42.48
N ARG A 648 80.21 -22.09 43.33
CA ARG A 648 79.95 -20.67 43.68
C ARG A 648 80.54 -19.67 42.65
N PRO A 649 80.29 -18.38 42.76
CA PRO A 649 80.09 -17.47 41.64
C PRO A 649 81.28 -16.57 41.34
N ARG A 650 81.34 -15.89 40.24
CA ARG A 650 82.14 -14.69 40.02
C ARG A 650 81.36 -13.56 39.36
N LYS A 651 81.31 -12.43 40.08
CA LYS A 651 80.91 -11.11 39.60
C LYS A 651 81.93 -10.53 38.62
N LYS A 652 81.45 -9.71 37.70
CA LYS A 652 81.95 -8.41 37.18
C LYS A 652 80.97 -7.91 36.16
N GLN A 653 80.26 -6.86 36.30
CA GLN A 653 80.47 -5.40 36.34
C GLN A 653 80.89 -4.78 35.01
N TYR A 654 80.07 -3.74 34.61
CA TYR A 654 80.33 -2.54 33.82
C TYR A 654 80.26 -2.79 32.25
N THR A 655 79.67 -1.96 31.44
CA THR A 655 79.33 -0.51 31.48
C THR A 655 78.36 -0.16 30.34
N SER A 656 77.66 0.90 30.63
CA SER A 656 76.88 1.79 29.80
C SER A 656 77.34 2.13 28.36
N SER A 657 76.46 2.40 27.45
CA SER A 657 76.30 3.75 26.82
C SER A 657 75.11 3.78 25.85
N LYS A 658 74.25 4.63 26.11
CA LYS A 658 73.54 5.68 25.33
C LYS A 658 73.83 5.73 23.82
N ARG A 659 72.80 5.80 22.96
CA ARG A 659 72.26 7.03 22.40
C ARG A 659 71.24 6.69 21.34
N ASN A 660 70.13 7.41 21.45
CA ASN A 660 69.18 7.75 20.43
C ASN A 660 69.84 8.52 19.26
N PRO A 661 69.17 8.80 18.17
CA PRO A 661 67.78 9.25 18.13
C PRO A 661 66.78 8.32 17.46
#